data_df917aa94dbc8dbd86911724953eb19b
#
_entry.id   df917aa94dbc8dbd86911724953eb19b
#
_cell.length_a   1.000
_cell.length_b   1.000
_cell.length_c   1.000
_cell.angle_alpha   90.00
_cell.angle_beta   90.00
_cell.angle_gamma   90.00
#
_symmetry.space_group_name_H-M   'P 1'
#
loop_
_entity.id
_entity.type
_entity.pdbx_description
1 polymer ?
#
loop_
_entity_poly.entity_id
_entity_poly.type
_entity_poly.pdbx_seq_one_letter_code
_entity_poly.pdbx_strand_id
1 'polypeptide(L)'
;DEELLEYSKELNLVNLNPLYIKNYISEINNIYESFGYNDVDISYSENIYPDTNTADLSFVIIEGKITKINKIIFIGNDNIADENLQSIIKSKTKTLKNIFANNNFKKFVVENDVRLLNKYYVNNGYLDTNIEVNIEYLKTNKVNITFNIEEGKIYQFSLIDYLDSKNILNNNINNEIKKIIEIFLDRKNNDYSVEEINKLKDDISNILVENGIDYFEIQALEKIDNQNVNIRYNILPIEPKYTRQINIYGNSRTYDYVIRRELLVSEGDAIYESQLDEIKNKLRSLNIFENIKIVENDLGNNLVDLDITVKEKQTGSVSAGLSIGSIDGLAAVAGLKENNFYGTGRSVEALINTSDNKQQYTLKTTDRLFYENDVDVSYQINYVEQDFSKASSYNLDTFTVGTGISYKLYPKINHSLDIDYNIKDYQITNQSKASTNIKNSSGQNVSFVLSNNLFYSTLGYGFLPRDGNLVSYSNVIETPTSSSNGYVKNIITLKNFNKVNKNIYSIQTKIGNIISLNNNDILTDDKFSLGGRWLRGFDSFGAGPRDSRSSYIGGNNLIVTKLDFSRNIFDNSEFPVLLNVFNDYGLLWENKTKPTNSDNSLRSSVGFGIRYYSPIGPIGLTWGFPLMDEDYDIKRMFLFSVGNIDWLN
;
A
#
# COMPACT_ATOMS: atom_id res chain seq x y z
N ASP A 1 -30.39 2.43 12.32
CA ASP A 1 -31.29 1.52 13.07
C ASP A 1 -30.80 0.08 13.08
N GLU A 2 -30.39 -0.51 11.96
CA GLU A 2 -29.88 -1.90 11.90
C GLU A 2 -28.55 -2.07 12.65
N GLU A 3 -27.62 -1.15 12.52
CA GLU A 3 -26.34 -1.17 13.25
C GLU A 3 -26.52 -1.04 14.77
N LEU A 4 -27.42 -0.16 15.21
CA LEU A 4 -27.78 -0.04 16.64
C LEU A 4 -28.45 -1.30 17.17
N LEU A 5 -29.24 -1.99 16.35
CA LEU A 5 -29.89 -3.24 16.72
C LEU A 5 -28.89 -4.39 16.82
N GLU A 6 -27.83 -4.38 16.02
CA GLU A 6 -26.76 -5.38 16.07
C GLU A 6 -25.90 -5.18 17.33
N TYR A 7 -25.50 -3.94 17.64
CA TYR A 7 -24.83 -3.61 18.89
C TYR A 7 -25.70 -3.86 20.13
N SER A 8 -27.02 -3.61 20.04
CA SER A 8 -27.92 -3.88 21.16
C SER A 8 -28.01 -5.36 21.53
N LYS A 9 -27.82 -6.26 20.57
CA LYS A 9 -27.78 -7.71 20.83
C LYS A 9 -26.53 -8.15 21.59
N GLU A 10 -25.41 -7.43 21.40
CA GLU A 10 -24.17 -7.71 22.15
C GLU A 10 -24.23 -7.23 23.60
N LEU A 11 -25.05 -6.24 23.91
CA LEU A 11 -25.14 -5.62 25.23
C LEU A 11 -26.01 -6.39 26.26
N ASN A 12 -26.64 -7.50 25.86
CA ASN A 12 -27.35 -8.49 26.69
C ASN A 12 -28.07 -7.93 27.93
N LEU A 13 -29.20 -7.26 27.73
CA LEU A 13 -30.05 -6.79 28.83
C LEU A 13 -30.79 -7.98 29.45
N VAL A 14 -30.28 -8.53 30.56
CA VAL A 14 -30.76 -9.77 31.14
C VAL A 14 -31.93 -9.55 32.11
N ASN A 15 -32.11 -8.35 32.68
CA ASN A 15 -33.19 -8.01 33.60
C ASN A 15 -33.46 -6.51 33.70
N LEU A 16 -34.61 -6.15 34.33
CA LEU A 16 -35.06 -4.77 34.52
C LEU A 16 -34.36 -4.02 35.67
N ASN A 17 -33.16 -4.39 36.05
CA ASN A 17 -32.44 -3.62 37.07
C ASN A 17 -32.09 -2.22 36.52
N PRO A 18 -32.48 -1.15 37.23
CA PRO A 18 -32.22 0.27 36.79
C PRO A 18 -30.73 0.56 36.50
N LEU A 19 -29.82 -0.15 37.17
CA LEU A 19 -28.39 -0.02 36.92
C LEU A 19 -27.99 -0.56 35.53
N TYR A 20 -28.54 -1.73 35.13
CA TYR A 20 -28.28 -2.30 33.81
C TYR A 20 -28.88 -1.43 32.69
N ILE A 21 -30.08 -0.90 32.89
CA ILE A 21 -30.73 0.01 31.94
C ILE A 21 -29.90 1.30 31.79
N LYS A 22 -29.42 1.85 32.90
CA LYS A 22 -28.56 3.05 32.87
C LYS A 22 -27.23 2.79 32.13
N ASN A 23 -26.60 1.65 32.38
CA ASN A 23 -25.38 1.26 31.68
C ASN A 23 -25.66 1.07 30.18
N TYR A 24 -26.77 0.44 29.82
CA TYR A 24 -27.19 0.26 28.43
C TYR A 24 -27.40 1.61 27.72
N ILE A 25 -28.09 2.57 28.36
CA ILE A 25 -28.26 3.93 27.83
C ILE A 25 -26.90 4.62 27.69
N SER A 26 -25.98 4.44 28.65
CA SER A 26 -24.63 5.00 28.57
C SER A 26 -23.86 4.46 27.37
N GLU A 27 -23.96 3.16 27.09
CA GLU A 27 -23.31 2.54 25.94
C GLU A 27 -23.92 3.02 24.60
N ILE A 28 -25.24 3.18 24.54
CA ILE A 28 -25.88 3.77 23.35
C ILE A 28 -25.39 5.22 23.16
N ASN A 29 -25.29 6.01 24.22
CA ASN A 29 -24.74 7.36 24.13
C ASN A 29 -23.29 7.36 23.60
N ASN A 30 -22.44 6.46 24.09
CA ASN A 30 -21.05 6.30 23.61
C ASN A 30 -21.01 5.97 22.11
N ILE A 31 -21.94 5.12 21.64
CA ILE A 31 -22.07 4.79 20.20
C ILE A 31 -22.41 6.05 19.42
N TYR A 32 -23.43 6.81 19.82
CA TYR A 32 -23.81 8.06 19.14
C TYR A 32 -22.69 9.12 19.17
N GLU A 33 -22.00 9.29 20.30
CA GLU A 33 -20.82 10.15 20.40
C GLU A 33 -19.73 9.70 19.42
N SER A 34 -19.58 8.41 19.19
CA SER A 34 -18.60 7.88 18.23
C SER A 34 -18.89 8.28 16.78
N PHE A 35 -20.14 8.59 16.45
CA PHE A 35 -20.56 9.16 15.17
C PHE A 35 -20.57 10.70 15.15
N GLY A 36 -20.40 11.34 16.32
CA GLY A 36 -20.35 12.80 16.46
C GLY A 36 -21.66 13.44 16.93
N TYR A 37 -22.64 12.65 17.36
CA TYR A 37 -23.86 13.12 18.01
C TYR A 37 -23.59 13.28 19.50
N ASN A 38 -23.41 14.51 19.98
CA ASN A 38 -23.03 14.78 21.38
C ASN A 38 -24.19 15.40 22.19
N ASP A 39 -25.38 15.48 21.62
CA ASP A 39 -26.59 16.04 22.26
C ASP A 39 -27.74 15.08 22.03
N VAL A 40 -27.53 13.81 22.46
CA VAL A 40 -28.50 12.74 22.32
C VAL A 40 -29.32 12.64 23.61
N ASP A 41 -30.65 12.69 23.48
CA ASP A 41 -31.56 12.44 24.58
C ASP A 41 -32.20 11.07 24.45
N ILE A 42 -32.01 10.20 25.43
CA ILE A 42 -32.50 8.84 25.45
C ILE A 42 -33.44 8.67 26.63
N SER A 43 -34.71 8.45 26.34
CA SER A 43 -35.71 8.05 27.30
C SER A 43 -36.16 6.62 27.07
N TYR A 44 -36.66 5.95 28.09
CA TYR A 44 -37.20 4.62 27.96
C TYR A 44 -38.56 4.50 28.67
N SER A 45 -39.33 3.54 28.20
CA SER A 45 -40.58 3.07 28.83
C SER A 45 -40.57 1.55 28.95
N GLU A 46 -41.17 1.05 30.00
CA GLU A 46 -41.28 -0.37 30.26
C GLU A 46 -42.74 -0.83 30.28
N ASN A 47 -43.01 -2.00 29.68
CA ASN A 47 -44.29 -2.68 29.78
C ASN A 47 -44.04 -4.07 30.31
N ILE A 48 -44.55 -4.33 31.54
CA ILE A 48 -44.29 -5.57 32.28
C ILE A 48 -45.46 -6.55 32.09
N TYR A 49 -45.12 -7.79 31.75
CA TYR A 49 -46.05 -8.91 31.60
C TYR A 49 -45.87 -9.90 32.75
N PRO A 50 -46.65 -9.77 33.86
CA PRO A 50 -46.48 -10.61 35.04
C PRO A 50 -46.69 -12.11 34.74
N ASP A 51 -47.59 -12.45 33.83
CA ASP A 51 -47.97 -13.84 33.50
C ASP A 51 -46.83 -14.61 32.85
N THR A 52 -45.97 -13.95 32.11
CA THR A 52 -44.82 -14.53 31.39
C THR A 52 -43.49 -14.24 32.07
N ASN A 53 -43.48 -13.41 33.13
CA ASN A 53 -42.29 -12.88 33.78
C ASN A 53 -41.31 -12.21 32.75
N THR A 54 -41.88 -11.51 31.78
CA THR A 54 -41.14 -10.77 30.73
C THR A 54 -41.52 -9.30 30.77
N ALA A 55 -40.71 -8.46 30.10
CA ALA A 55 -41.03 -7.07 29.89
C ALA A 55 -40.48 -6.58 28.54
N ASP A 56 -41.22 -5.66 27.91
CA ASP A 56 -40.79 -4.93 26.75
C ASP A 56 -40.18 -3.58 27.19
N LEU A 57 -38.96 -3.31 26.73
CA LEU A 57 -38.33 -2.03 26.91
C LEU A 57 -38.33 -1.30 25.57
N SER A 58 -38.93 -0.11 25.55
CA SER A 58 -38.95 0.77 24.37
C SER A 58 -38.07 1.99 24.65
N PHE A 59 -37.05 2.17 23.82
CA PHE A 59 -36.17 3.33 23.89
C PHE A 59 -36.59 4.36 22.83
N VAL A 60 -36.75 5.61 23.26
CA VAL A 60 -36.97 6.76 22.38
C VAL A 60 -35.69 7.57 22.35
N ILE A 61 -35.07 7.66 21.18
CA ILE A 61 -33.78 8.32 21.00
C ILE A 61 -33.99 9.57 20.14
N ILE A 62 -33.61 10.73 20.68
CA ILE A 62 -33.57 12.00 19.98
C ILE A 62 -32.09 12.30 19.71
N GLU A 63 -31.65 12.04 18.49
CA GLU A 63 -30.21 12.09 18.12
C GLU A 63 -29.58 13.50 18.18
N GLY A 64 -30.40 14.56 18.06
CA GLY A 64 -29.89 15.90 17.95
C GLY A 64 -29.18 16.16 16.61
N LYS A 65 -28.21 17.07 16.61
CA LYS A 65 -27.40 17.40 15.43
C LYS A 65 -25.94 17.00 15.67
N ILE A 66 -25.29 16.54 14.60
CA ILE A 66 -23.84 16.27 14.65
C ILE A 66 -23.07 17.53 15.06
N THR A 67 -22.30 17.41 16.12
CA THR A 67 -21.42 18.48 16.60
C THR A 67 -20.19 18.60 15.69
N LYS A 68 -19.85 19.82 15.29
CA LYS A 68 -18.74 20.11 14.38
C LYS A 68 -17.61 20.85 15.09
N ILE A 69 -16.37 20.53 14.75
CA ILE A 69 -15.21 21.30 15.19
C ILE A 69 -15.17 22.61 14.40
N ASN A 70 -15.19 23.73 15.12
CA ASN A 70 -15.12 25.07 14.57
C ASN A 70 -13.66 25.55 14.48
N LYS A 71 -12.91 25.43 15.61
CA LYS A 71 -11.50 25.82 15.70
C LYS A 71 -10.73 24.81 16.55
N ILE A 72 -9.45 24.63 16.21
CA ILE A 72 -8.44 23.95 17.02
C ILE A 72 -7.36 24.99 17.29
N ILE A 73 -6.99 25.16 18.56
CA ILE A 73 -6.06 26.17 19.04
C ILE A 73 -5.02 25.47 19.90
N PHE A 74 -3.75 25.81 19.71
CA PHE A 74 -2.65 25.38 20.56
C PHE A 74 -2.15 26.60 21.34
N ILE A 75 -1.85 26.42 22.62
CA ILE A 75 -1.37 27.48 23.51
C ILE A 75 -0.21 26.91 24.31
N GLY A 76 0.91 27.66 24.40
CA GLY A 76 2.10 27.27 25.15
C GLY A 76 3.08 26.37 24.41
N ASN A 77 2.88 26.20 23.11
CA ASN A 77 3.80 25.47 22.22
C ASN A 77 4.87 26.41 21.64
N ASP A 78 5.70 26.96 22.47
CA ASP A 78 6.64 28.04 22.12
C ASP A 78 7.74 27.55 21.13
N ASN A 79 8.13 26.29 21.22
CA ASN A 79 9.21 25.71 20.41
C ASN A 79 8.73 24.89 19.22
N ILE A 80 7.49 24.44 19.20
CA ILE A 80 6.93 23.61 18.15
C ILE A 80 5.80 24.35 17.43
N ALA A 81 5.94 24.52 16.11
CA ALA A 81 4.95 25.23 15.30
C ALA A 81 3.58 24.53 15.27
N ASP A 82 2.49 25.30 15.25
CA ASP A 82 1.10 24.81 15.17
C ASP A 82 0.89 23.85 13.99
N GLU A 83 1.53 24.11 12.84
CA GLU A 83 1.41 23.25 11.66
C GLU A 83 1.92 21.83 11.93
N ASN A 84 2.98 21.68 12.73
CA ASN A 84 3.51 20.38 13.10
C ASN A 84 2.52 19.65 14.01
N LEU A 85 2.02 20.32 15.05
CA LEU A 85 1.04 19.75 15.98
C LEU A 85 -0.26 19.39 15.27
N GLN A 86 -0.72 20.24 14.35
CA GLN A 86 -1.90 19.99 13.55
C GLN A 86 -1.75 18.78 12.60
N SER A 87 -0.52 18.45 12.21
CA SER A 87 -0.23 17.26 11.41
C SER A 87 -0.36 15.95 12.19
N ILE A 88 -0.11 15.99 13.49
CA ILE A 88 -0.10 14.83 14.40
C ILE A 88 -1.52 14.44 14.80
N ILE A 89 -2.39 15.43 15.11
CA ILE A 89 -3.74 15.19 15.57
C ILE A 89 -4.67 14.65 14.47
N LYS A 90 -5.65 13.85 14.89
CA LYS A 90 -6.69 13.29 14.00
C LYS A 90 -7.90 14.20 13.86
N SER A 91 -8.17 15.03 14.87
CA SER A 91 -9.22 16.06 14.81
C SER A 91 -8.91 17.08 13.71
N LYS A 92 -9.91 17.43 12.89
CA LYS A 92 -9.76 18.35 11.76
C LYS A 92 -10.81 19.45 11.77
N THR A 93 -10.46 20.59 11.19
CA THR A 93 -11.40 21.68 10.89
C THR A 93 -11.64 21.79 9.39
N LYS A 94 -12.82 22.24 8.98
CA LYS A 94 -13.06 22.58 7.56
C LYS A 94 -12.47 23.93 7.23
N THR A 95 -11.54 23.95 6.28
CA THR A 95 -10.93 25.16 5.72
C THR A 95 -11.01 25.11 4.20
N LEU A 96 -10.70 26.21 3.52
CA LEU A 96 -10.59 26.21 2.05
C LEU A 96 -9.55 25.20 1.53
N LYS A 97 -8.55 24.88 2.34
CA LYS A 97 -7.52 23.88 2.03
C LYS A 97 -8.00 22.43 2.27
N ASN A 98 -9.11 22.25 3.03
CA ASN A 98 -9.55 20.95 3.53
C ASN A 98 -11.08 20.84 3.51
N ILE A 99 -11.67 21.15 2.35
CA ILE A 99 -13.13 21.27 2.18
C ILE A 99 -13.86 19.95 2.47
N PHE A 100 -13.23 18.82 2.18
CA PHE A 100 -13.79 17.48 2.34
C PHE A 100 -13.41 16.82 3.67
N ALA A 101 -12.62 17.48 4.53
CA ALA A 101 -12.28 16.91 5.82
C ALA A 101 -13.53 16.67 6.68
N ASN A 102 -13.57 15.54 7.34
CA ASN A 102 -14.57 15.25 8.33
C ASN A 102 -14.23 16.06 9.60
N ASN A 103 -15.05 17.07 9.90
CA ASN A 103 -14.90 17.90 11.09
C ASN A 103 -15.90 17.56 12.19
N ASN A 104 -16.42 16.33 12.23
CA ASN A 104 -17.27 15.87 13.32
C ASN A 104 -16.46 15.82 14.62
N PHE A 105 -17.02 16.39 15.67
CA PHE A 105 -16.43 16.31 16.97
C PHE A 105 -16.69 14.93 17.59
N LYS A 106 -15.65 14.26 18.02
CA LYS A 106 -15.67 12.95 18.67
C LYS A 106 -14.73 13.02 19.88
N LYS A 107 -15.27 12.92 21.08
CA LYS A 107 -14.51 13.09 22.32
C LYS A 107 -13.31 12.13 22.40
N PHE A 108 -13.51 10.85 22.10
CA PHE A 108 -12.44 9.85 22.13
C PHE A 108 -11.30 10.15 21.13
N VAL A 109 -11.61 10.82 19.98
CA VAL A 109 -10.58 11.25 19.02
C VAL A 109 -9.73 12.35 19.62
N VAL A 110 -10.34 13.31 20.32
CA VAL A 110 -9.61 14.40 20.99
C VAL A 110 -8.75 13.86 22.15
N GLU A 111 -9.24 12.90 22.92
CA GLU A 111 -8.46 12.22 23.96
C GLU A 111 -7.27 11.45 23.35
N ASN A 112 -7.47 10.83 22.19
CA ASN A 112 -6.38 10.20 21.45
C ASN A 112 -5.39 11.24 20.90
N ASP A 113 -5.86 12.42 20.48
CA ASP A 113 -5.00 13.50 20.01
C ASP A 113 -4.06 13.98 21.12
N VAL A 114 -4.54 14.08 22.38
CA VAL A 114 -3.67 14.37 23.53
C VAL A 114 -2.57 13.33 23.67
N ARG A 115 -2.89 12.03 23.52
CA ARG A 115 -1.88 10.96 23.58
C ARG A 115 -0.86 11.05 22.43
N LEU A 116 -1.33 11.38 21.23
CA LEU A 116 -0.47 11.55 20.06
C LEU A 116 0.47 12.75 20.23
N LEU A 117 -0.04 13.87 20.74
CA LEU A 117 0.74 15.06 21.03
C LEU A 117 1.80 14.77 22.11
N ASN A 118 1.41 14.15 23.24
CA ASN A 118 2.35 13.76 24.29
C ASN A 118 3.46 12.86 23.74
N LYS A 119 3.10 11.82 22.95
CA LYS A 119 4.09 10.95 22.30
C LYS A 119 5.02 11.74 21.39
N TYR A 120 4.49 12.70 20.64
CA TYR A 120 5.28 13.55 19.75
C TYR A 120 6.26 14.42 20.54
N TYR A 121 5.82 15.09 21.60
CA TYR A 121 6.67 15.90 22.45
C TYR A 121 7.79 15.08 23.10
N VAL A 122 7.46 13.94 23.69
CA VAL A 122 8.45 13.01 24.29
C VAL A 122 9.48 12.59 23.26
N ASN A 123 9.08 12.27 22.03
CA ASN A 123 10.01 11.87 20.96
C ASN A 123 10.81 13.06 20.36
N ASN A 124 10.52 14.29 20.79
CA ASN A 124 11.29 15.48 20.45
C ASN A 124 11.99 16.10 21.68
N GLY A 125 12.24 15.29 22.71
CA GLY A 125 13.04 15.66 23.87
C GLY A 125 12.29 16.25 25.05
N TYR A 126 10.98 16.44 24.98
CA TYR A 126 10.19 17.08 26.05
C TYR A 126 9.55 16.03 26.96
N LEU A 127 10.31 15.52 27.94
CA LEU A 127 9.83 14.48 28.86
C LEU A 127 8.80 14.98 29.88
N ASP A 128 8.90 16.24 30.27
CA ASP A 128 8.04 16.87 31.31
C ASP A 128 6.78 17.49 30.70
N THR A 129 6.46 17.23 29.47
CA THR A 129 5.30 17.83 28.77
C THR A 129 4.00 17.43 29.46
N ASN A 130 3.18 18.43 29.74
CA ASN A 130 1.80 18.28 30.20
C ASN A 130 0.85 18.92 29.18
N ILE A 131 -0.17 18.20 28.74
CA ILE A 131 -1.14 18.67 27.73
C ILE A 131 -2.54 18.47 28.27
N GLU A 132 -3.22 19.60 28.48
CA GLU A 132 -4.61 19.64 28.88
C GLU A 132 -5.47 20.11 27.73
N VAL A 133 -6.63 19.50 27.55
CA VAL A 133 -7.59 19.90 26.52
C VAL A 133 -8.81 20.59 27.13
N ASN A 134 -9.15 21.74 26.59
CA ASN A 134 -10.39 22.44 26.91
C ASN A 134 -11.33 22.45 25.71
N ILE A 135 -12.59 22.04 25.92
CA ILE A 135 -13.62 21.98 24.90
C ILE A 135 -14.72 22.98 25.24
N GLU A 136 -14.84 23.99 24.40
CA GLU A 136 -15.87 25.03 24.53
C GLU A 136 -17.04 24.71 23.59
N TYR A 137 -18.22 24.45 24.13
CA TYR A 137 -19.45 24.22 23.36
C TYR A 137 -20.10 25.54 22.95
N LEU A 138 -20.32 25.72 21.66
CA LEU A 138 -20.95 26.91 21.08
C LEU A 138 -22.44 26.65 20.80
N LYS A 139 -23.26 27.72 20.83
CA LYS A 139 -24.73 27.62 20.62
C LYS A 139 -25.17 27.04 19.25
N THR A 140 -24.24 26.80 18.32
CA THR A 140 -24.52 26.39 16.91
C THR A 140 -24.13 24.96 16.62
N ASN A 141 -24.18 24.07 17.61
CA ASN A 141 -23.69 22.67 17.49
C ASN A 141 -22.24 22.60 16.95
N LYS A 142 -21.41 23.47 17.50
CA LYS A 142 -19.99 23.56 17.22
C LYS A 142 -19.18 23.57 18.49
N VAL A 143 -17.94 23.14 18.40
CA VAL A 143 -16.98 23.22 19.51
C VAL A 143 -15.70 23.91 19.08
N ASN A 144 -15.08 24.63 19.99
CA ASN A 144 -13.69 25.04 19.92
C ASN A 144 -12.89 24.08 20.81
N ILE A 145 -11.76 23.57 20.30
CA ILE A 145 -10.85 22.71 21.05
C ILE A 145 -9.57 23.50 21.27
N THR A 146 -9.16 23.63 22.53
CA THR A 146 -7.91 24.28 22.89
C THR A 146 -7.02 23.30 23.62
N PHE A 147 -5.83 23.03 23.07
CA PHE A 147 -4.78 22.26 23.72
C PHE A 147 -3.86 23.22 24.43
N ASN A 148 -3.87 23.20 25.78
CA ASN A 148 -2.96 23.95 26.61
C ASN A 148 -1.73 23.08 26.87
N ILE A 149 -0.58 23.51 26.40
CA ILE A 149 0.67 22.75 26.38
C ILE A 149 1.67 23.44 27.31
N GLU A 150 2.19 22.67 28.25
CA GLU A 150 3.36 23.02 29.02
C GLU A 150 4.51 22.15 28.52
N GLU A 151 5.38 22.70 27.65
CA GLU A 151 6.40 21.90 26.95
C GLU A 151 7.45 21.31 27.91
N GLY A 152 7.77 22.02 29.01
CA GLY A 152 8.82 21.62 29.92
C GLY A 152 10.24 21.88 29.37
N LYS A 153 11.20 21.09 29.81
CA LYS A 153 12.60 21.21 29.40
C LYS A 153 12.93 20.20 28.29
N ILE A 154 13.94 20.54 27.46
CA ILE A 154 14.49 19.62 26.47
C ILE A 154 15.52 18.72 27.14
N TYR A 155 15.36 17.44 26.97
CA TYR A 155 16.26 16.38 27.38
C TYR A 155 17.05 15.86 26.18
N GLN A 156 18.33 15.53 26.39
CA GLN A 156 19.22 15.08 25.32
C GLN A 156 19.99 13.80 25.73
N PHE A 157 20.29 12.97 24.76
CA PHE A 157 21.19 11.84 24.97
C PHE A 157 22.59 12.36 25.28
N SER A 158 23.18 11.88 26.37
CA SER A 158 24.53 12.23 26.78
C SER A 158 25.50 11.05 26.66
N LEU A 159 25.13 9.91 27.20
CA LEU A 159 25.92 8.69 27.13
C LEU A 159 25.03 7.53 26.69
N ILE A 160 25.51 6.78 25.73
CA ILE A 160 24.90 5.50 25.34
C ILE A 160 26.00 4.46 25.41
N ASP A 161 25.78 3.44 26.24
CA ASP A 161 26.68 2.31 26.36
C ASP A 161 25.90 0.98 26.40
N TYR A 162 26.62 -0.12 26.40
CA TYR A 162 26.06 -1.44 26.59
C TYR A 162 26.90 -2.26 27.56
N LEU A 163 26.26 -3.23 28.21
CA LEU A 163 26.87 -4.16 29.11
C LEU A 163 26.61 -5.59 28.65
N ASP A 164 27.67 -6.31 28.32
CA ASP A 164 27.64 -7.74 28.09
C ASP A 164 27.88 -8.46 29.41
N SER A 165 26.83 -8.90 30.07
CA SER A 165 26.87 -9.39 31.45
C SER A 165 27.56 -10.75 31.59
N LYS A 166 27.68 -11.55 30.53
CA LYS A 166 28.27 -12.89 30.55
C LYS A 166 29.35 -13.14 29.49
N ASN A 167 29.84 -12.07 28.84
CA ASN A 167 30.85 -12.12 27.79
C ASN A 167 30.49 -13.03 26.61
N ILE A 168 29.23 -12.90 26.14
CA ILE A 168 28.75 -13.65 24.98
C ILE A 168 29.17 -13.03 23.65
N LEU A 169 29.59 -11.76 23.65
CA LEU A 169 29.97 -11.00 22.48
C LEU A 169 31.41 -11.21 22.11
N ASN A 170 31.68 -11.57 20.87
CA ASN A 170 33.04 -11.60 20.34
C ASN A 170 33.49 -10.17 19.92
N ASN A 171 34.78 -10.02 19.58
CA ASN A 171 35.36 -8.73 19.22
C ASN A 171 34.71 -8.09 18.00
N ASN A 172 34.23 -8.87 17.02
CA ASN A 172 33.58 -8.33 15.82
C ASN A 172 32.24 -7.72 16.18
N ILE A 173 31.39 -8.46 16.90
CA ILE A 173 30.08 -7.99 17.37
C ILE A 173 30.21 -6.73 18.23
N ASN A 174 31.19 -6.74 19.16
CA ASN A 174 31.47 -5.56 19.98
C ASN A 174 31.84 -4.33 19.14
N ASN A 175 32.63 -4.50 18.07
CA ASN A 175 32.97 -3.40 17.16
C ASN A 175 31.77 -2.90 16.35
N GLU A 176 30.91 -3.79 15.90
CA GLU A 176 29.68 -3.43 15.17
C GLU A 176 28.70 -2.63 16.06
N ILE A 177 28.46 -3.11 17.30
CA ILE A 177 27.62 -2.40 18.26
C ILE A 177 28.21 -1.02 18.61
N LYS A 178 29.51 -0.91 18.87
CA LYS A 178 30.14 0.39 19.11
C LYS A 178 29.98 1.34 17.95
N LYS A 179 30.14 0.85 16.72
CA LYS A 179 30.02 1.66 15.51
C LYS A 179 28.62 2.22 15.34
N ILE A 180 27.55 1.44 15.57
CA ILE A 180 26.18 1.96 15.47
C ILE A 180 25.86 2.98 16.56
N ILE A 181 26.38 2.78 17.79
CA ILE A 181 26.25 3.74 18.89
C ILE A 181 26.99 5.06 18.56
N GLU A 182 28.22 4.99 18.04
CA GLU A 182 28.96 6.17 17.58
C GLU A 182 28.21 6.92 16.49
N ILE A 183 27.73 6.21 15.45
CA ILE A 183 26.91 6.82 14.37
C ILE A 183 25.65 7.47 14.95
N PHE A 184 25.06 6.87 15.96
CA PHE A 184 23.88 7.42 16.63
C PHE A 184 24.20 8.73 17.35
N LEU A 185 25.29 8.79 18.10
CA LEU A 185 25.70 9.98 18.87
C LEU A 185 26.26 11.11 18.00
N ASP A 186 26.83 10.80 16.82
CA ASP A 186 27.35 11.80 15.87
C ASP A 186 26.25 12.53 15.09
N ARG A 187 24.99 12.27 15.34
CA ARG A 187 23.86 12.94 14.69
C ARG A 187 23.78 14.41 15.10
N LYS A 188 23.30 15.26 14.18
CA LYS A 188 23.10 16.70 14.41
C LYS A 188 22.11 17.02 15.54
N ASN A 189 21.18 16.11 15.79
CA ASN A 189 20.15 16.28 16.83
C ASN A 189 20.21 15.07 17.76
N ASN A 190 20.54 15.31 19.03
CA ASN A 190 20.63 14.33 20.10
C ASN A 190 19.47 14.45 21.10
N ASP A 191 18.36 15.06 20.69
CA ASP A 191 17.18 15.18 21.56
C ASP A 191 16.65 13.79 21.92
N TYR A 192 16.21 13.64 23.16
CA TYR A 192 15.69 12.38 23.66
C TYR A 192 14.49 11.91 22.84
N SER A 193 14.41 10.62 22.58
CA SER A 193 13.31 9.97 21.89
C SER A 193 13.21 8.50 22.28
N VAL A 194 12.05 8.08 22.78
CA VAL A 194 11.75 6.66 23.08
C VAL A 194 11.80 5.82 21.81
N GLU A 195 11.36 6.39 20.69
CA GLU A 195 11.38 5.70 19.41
C GLU A 195 12.81 5.41 18.92
N GLU A 196 13.73 6.36 19.13
CA GLU A 196 15.14 6.16 18.79
C GLU A 196 15.85 5.17 19.73
N ILE A 197 15.48 5.13 21.02
CA ILE A 197 15.98 4.11 21.97
C ILE A 197 15.58 2.71 21.53
N ASN A 198 14.31 2.52 21.17
CA ASN A 198 13.80 1.24 20.70
C ASN A 198 14.43 0.85 19.36
N LYS A 199 14.60 1.80 18.45
CA LYS A 199 15.27 1.55 17.18
C LYS A 199 16.71 1.09 17.35
N LEU A 200 17.48 1.74 18.24
CA LEU A 200 18.84 1.33 18.52
C LEU A 200 18.89 -0.04 19.22
N LYS A 201 17.91 -0.35 20.08
CA LYS A 201 17.73 -1.69 20.65
C LYS A 201 17.51 -2.74 19.55
N ASP A 202 16.63 -2.43 18.58
CA ASP A 202 16.35 -3.32 17.45
C ASP A 202 17.58 -3.50 16.55
N ASP A 203 18.34 -2.43 16.30
CA ASP A 203 19.58 -2.48 15.52
C ASP A 203 20.63 -3.37 16.23
N ILE A 204 20.78 -3.25 17.55
CA ILE A 204 21.64 -4.14 18.35
C ILE A 204 21.14 -5.59 18.26
N SER A 205 19.84 -5.81 18.41
CA SER A 205 19.22 -7.14 18.30
C SER A 205 19.52 -7.78 16.95
N ASN A 206 19.38 -7.03 15.86
CA ASN A 206 19.67 -7.52 14.51
C ASN A 206 21.13 -7.94 14.36
N ILE A 207 22.08 -7.16 14.89
CA ILE A 207 23.52 -7.54 14.89
C ILE A 207 23.73 -8.87 15.62
N LEU A 208 23.08 -9.08 16.77
CA LEU A 208 23.21 -10.33 17.52
C LEU A 208 22.69 -11.52 16.73
N VAL A 209 21.48 -11.41 16.17
CA VAL A 209 20.85 -12.47 15.38
C VAL A 209 21.65 -12.78 14.10
N GLU A 210 22.11 -11.76 13.35
CA GLU A 210 22.94 -11.93 12.15
C GLU A 210 24.27 -12.65 12.44
N ASN A 211 24.76 -12.56 13.69
CA ASN A 211 25.95 -13.24 14.16
C ASN A 211 25.67 -14.57 14.88
N GLY A 212 24.44 -15.09 14.82
CA GLY A 212 24.05 -16.40 15.35
C GLY A 212 23.83 -16.43 16.87
N ILE A 213 23.58 -15.29 17.49
CA ILE A 213 23.18 -15.21 18.90
C ILE A 213 21.66 -15.00 18.91
N ASP A 214 20.88 -16.04 19.22
CA ASP A 214 19.41 -16.00 19.12
C ASP A 214 18.72 -15.90 20.50
N TYR A 215 19.40 -16.29 21.58
CA TYR A 215 18.83 -16.38 22.94
C TYR A 215 19.39 -15.29 23.84
N PHE A 216 18.80 -14.13 23.78
CA PHE A 216 19.19 -12.97 24.58
C PHE A 216 17.98 -12.07 24.88
N GLU A 217 18.13 -11.27 25.92
CA GLU A 217 17.25 -10.17 26.27
C GLU A 217 18.07 -8.89 26.29
N ILE A 218 17.54 -7.82 25.71
CA ILE A 218 18.14 -6.48 25.79
C ILE A 218 17.23 -5.58 26.63
N GLN A 219 17.73 -5.17 27.78
CA GLN A 219 17.07 -4.23 28.66
C GLN A 219 17.69 -2.84 28.51
N ALA A 220 16.91 -1.87 28.04
CA ALA A 220 17.35 -0.47 28.01
C ALA A 220 17.09 0.17 29.37
N LEU A 221 18.16 0.53 30.07
CA LEU A 221 18.10 1.23 31.34
C LEU A 221 18.39 2.71 31.13
N GLU A 222 17.43 3.54 31.54
CA GLU A 222 17.51 4.98 31.43
C GLU A 222 17.91 5.60 32.77
N LYS A 223 18.87 6.52 32.75
CA LYS A 223 19.24 7.32 33.91
C LYS A 223 19.28 8.78 33.51
N ILE A 224 18.41 9.56 34.15
CA ILE A 224 18.28 10.99 33.90
C ILE A 224 19.13 11.73 34.94
N ASP A 225 20.00 12.61 34.48
CA ASP A 225 20.78 13.53 35.30
C ASP A 225 20.60 14.96 34.75
N ASN A 226 19.82 15.77 35.47
CA ASN A 226 19.31 17.07 35.00
C ASN A 226 18.56 16.95 33.66
N GLN A 227 19.13 17.42 32.55
CA GLN A 227 18.59 17.33 31.18
C GLN A 227 19.34 16.31 30.32
N ASN A 228 20.31 15.60 30.90
CA ASN A 228 21.08 14.58 30.21
C ASN A 228 20.50 13.20 30.49
N VAL A 229 20.26 12.43 29.43
CA VAL A 229 19.75 11.06 29.53
C VAL A 229 20.86 10.10 29.12
N ASN A 230 21.22 9.23 30.05
CA ASN A 230 22.17 8.17 29.82
C ASN A 230 21.43 6.86 29.60
N ILE A 231 21.73 6.16 28.53
CA ILE A 231 21.10 4.88 28.18
C ILE A 231 22.13 3.77 28.29
N ARG A 232 21.79 2.69 28.98
CA ARG A 232 22.60 1.48 29.02
C ARG A 232 21.79 0.29 28.55
N TYR A 233 22.24 -0.37 27.48
CA TYR A 233 21.67 -1.62 27.00
C TYR A 233 22.33 -2.81 27.70
N ASN A 234 21.64 -3.45 28.63
CA ASN A 234 22.10 -4.69 29.23
C ASN A 234 21.77 -5.86 28.32
N ILE A 235 22.78 -6.54 27.80
CA ILE A 235 22.61 -7.73 26.97
C ILE A 235 22.77 -8.95 27.88
N LEU A 236 21.70 -9.70 28.05
CA LEU A 236 21.60 -10.85 28.94
C LEU A 236 21.31 -12.10 28.11
N PRO A 237 22.18 -13.14 28.17
CA PRO A 237 21.80 -14.42 27.59
C PRO A 237 20.64 -15.03 28.39
N ILE A 238 19.68 -15.59 27.69
CA ILE A 238 18.57 -16.35 28.27
C ILE A 238 18.70 -17.81 27.89
N GLU A 239 18.15 -18.70 28.70
CA GLU A 239 18.07 -20.10 28.33
C GLU A 239 16.97 -20.31 27.31
N PRO A 240 17.19 -21.11 26.23
CA PRO A 240 16.16 -21.38 25.25
C PRO A 240 14.99 -22.12 25.91
N LYS A 241 13.79 -21.69 25.62
CA LYS A 241 12.57 -22.44 25.90
C LYS A 241 12.24 -23.30 24.70
N TYR A 242 11.74 -24.50 24.93
CA TYR A 242 11.37 -25.46 23.87
C TYR A 242 9.88 -25.62 23.80
N THR A 243 9.32 -25.53 22.58
CA THR A 243 7.90 -25.71 22.33
C THR A 243 7.53 -27.17 22.51
N ARG A 244 6.73 -27.49 23.53
CA ARG A 244 6.22 -28.86 23.73
C ARG A 244 5.08 -29.17 22.78
N GLN A 245 4.10 -28.23 22.67
CA GLN A 245 2.88 -28.40 21.90
C GLN A 245 2.40 -27.05 21.40
N ILE A 246 1.86 -27.04 20.16
CA ILE A 246 1.24 -25.86 19.55
C ILE A 246 -0.25 -26.13 19.43
N ASN A 247 -1.05 -25.36 20.17
CA ASN A 247 -2.50 -25.42 20.16
C ASN A 247 -3.08 -24.25 19.36
N ILE A 248 -4.03 -24.53 18.47
CA ILE A 248 -4.67 -23.52 17.65
C ILE A 248 -6.17 -23.49 17.98
N TYR A 249 -6.70 -22.29 18.26
CA TYR A 249 -8.08 -22.08 18.66
C TYR A 249 -8.74 -20.98 17.82
N GLY A 250 -10.06 -21.10 17.58
CA GLY A 250 -10.86 -20.07 16.93
C GLY A 250 -10.88 -20.13 15.40
N ASN A 251 -10.21 -21.09 14.79
CA ASN A 251 -10.19 -21.33 13.35
C ASN A 251 -11.38 -22.22 12.91
N SER A 252 -12.59 -21.69 13.02
CA SER A 252 -13.81 -22.46 12.73
C SER A 252 -14.02 -22.76 11.24
N ARG A 253 -13.46 -21.93 10.35
CA ARG A 253 -13.53 -22.05 8.89
C ARG A 253 -12.19 -22.43 8.28
N THR A 254 -11.09 -21.86 8.79
CA THR A 254 -9.74 -22.07 8.28
C THR A 254 -9.19 -23.40 8.75
N TYR A 255 -8.65 -24.19 7.83
CA TYR A 255 -7.98 -25.42 8.18
C TYR A 255 -6.73 -25.18 9.02
N ASP A 256 -6.44 -26.05 9.98
CA ASP A 256 -5.32 -25.98 10.91
C ASP A 256 -3.96 -25.83 10.19
N TYR A 257 -3.74 -26.59 9.12
CA TYR A 257 -2.50 -26.55 8.34
C TYR A 257 -2.21 -25.16 7.74
N VAL A 258 -3.24 -24.34 7.47
CA VAL A 258 -3.07 -22.98 6.92
C VAL A 258 -2.39 -22.05 7.93
N ILE A 259 -2.67 -22.28 9.21
CA ILE A 259 -2.03 -21.54 10.30
C ILE A 259 -0.66 -22.13 10.57
N ARG A 260 -0.55 -23.46 10.69
CA ARG A 260 0.71 -24.15 11.01
C ARG A 260 1.83 -23.86 10.01
N ARG A 261 1.54 -23.81 8.73
CA ARG A 261 2.56 -23.52 7.69
C ARG A 261 3.16 -22.11 7.77
N GLU A 262 2.50 -21.17 8.47
CA GLU A 262 3.01 -19.81 8.71
C GLU A 262 3.86 -19.73 9.98
N LEU A 263 3.89 -20.78 10.78
CA LEU A 263 4.68 -20.80 12.00
C LEU A 263 6.14 -21.05 11.65
N LEU A 264 7.03 -20.30 12.30
CA LEU A 264 8.48 -20.44 12.17
C LEU A 264 9.07 -21.45 13.16
N VAL A 265 8.19 -22.11 13.91
CA VAL A 265 8.53 -23.02 15.00
C VAL A 265 7.65 -24.27 14.91
N SER A 266 8.25 -25.42 15.15
CA SER A 266 7.59 -26.71 15.28
C SER A 266 7.66 -27.21 16.71
N GLU A 267 6.87 -28.20 17.04
CA GLU A 267 6.92 -28.87 18.33
C GLU A 267 8.30 -29.56 18.51
N GLY A 268 8.97 -29.23 19.59
CA GLY A 268 10.36 -29.61 19.86
C GLY A 268 11.40 -28.53 19.57
N ASP A 269 11.06 -27.50 18.82
CA ASP A 269 11.97 -26.41 18.51
C ASP A 269 12.10 -25.43 19.68
N ALA A 270 13.26 -24.81 19.76
CA ALA A 270 13.48 -23.71 20.68
C ALA A 270 12.77 -22.45 20.17
N ILE A 271 12.19 -21.66 21.08
CA ILE A 271 11.44 -20.44 20.78
C ILE A 271 12.02 -19.25 21.52
N TYR A 272 11.96 -18.07 20.89
CA TYR A 272 12.34 -16.79 21.46
C TYR A 272 11.34 -15.68 21.08
N GLU A 273 11.32 -14.62 21.86
CA GLU A 273 10.28 -13.58 21.82
C GLU A 273 10.10 -12.92 20.43
N SER A 274 11.21 -12.65 19.73
CA SER A 274 11.15 -12.02 18.39
C SER A 274 10.48 -12.92 17.33
N GLN A 275 10.56 -14.25 17.46
CA GLN A 275 9.85 -15.19 16.58
C GLN A 275 8.34 -15.09 16.74
N LEU A 276 7.84 -14.84 17.97
CA LEU A 276 6.41 -14.71 18.21
C LEU A 276 5.82 -13.53 17.46
N ASP A 277 6.54 -12.40 17.45
CA ASP A 277 6.10 -11.22 16.70
C ASP A 277 6.16 -11.48 15.19
N GLU A 278 7.17 -12.19 14.71
CA GLU A 278 7.28 -12.59 13.30
C GLU A 278 6.15 -13.54 12.90
N ILE A 279 5.86 -14.57 13.69
CA ILE A 279 4.72 -15.48 13.50
C ILE A 279 3.41 -14.66 13.44
N LYS A 280 3.21 -13.75 14.39
CA LYS A 280 2.04 -12.89 14.43
C LYS A 280 1.91 -12.02 13.19
N ASN A 281 3.02 -11.49 12.69
CA ASN A 281 3.06 -10.69 11.46
C ASN A 281 2.80 -11.54 10.21
N LYS A 282 3.34 -12.76 10.12
CA LYS A 282 3.03 -13.71 9.04
C LYS A 282 1.54 -14.06 9.03
N LEU A 283 0.96 -14.41 10.17
CA LEU A 283 -0.46 -14.69 10.28
C LEU A 283 -1.34 -13.48 9.94
N ARG A 284 -0.94 -12.26 10.33
CA ARG A 284 -1.63 -11.02 9.92
C ARG A 284 -1.56 -10.80 8.42
N SER A 285 -0.45 -11.16 7.78
CA SER A 285 -0.25 -10.99 6.33
C SER A 285 -1.21 -11.84 5.49
N LEU A 286 -1.74 -12.92 6.03
CA LEU A 286 -2.81 -13.72 5.41
C LEU A 286 -4.08 -12.90 5.18
N ASN A 287 -4.31 -11.88 6.01
CA ASN A 287 -5.49 -11.01 5.95
C ASN A 287 -6.83 -11.73 6.10
N ILE A 288 -6.84 -12.85 6.82
CA ILE A 288 -8.03 -13.67 7.10
C ILE A 288 -8.47 -13.62 8.57
N PHE A 289 -7.64 -13.04 9.44
CA PHE A 289 -7.92 -12.90 10.88
C PHE A 289 -8.12 -11.43 11.26
N GLU A 290 -9.11 -11.18 12.14
CA GLU A 290 -9.34 -9.87 12.76
C GLU A 290 -8.39 -9.65 13.94
N ASN A 291 -8.22 -10.69 14.75
CA ASN A 291 -7.33 -10.67 15.92
C ASN A 291 -6.52 -11.95 16.00
N ILE A 292 -5.30 -11.83 16.49
CA ILE A 292 -4.36 -12.93 16.71
C ILE A 292 -3.72 -12.71 18.07
N LYS A 293 -3.91 -13.69 18.96
CA LYS A 293 -3.28 -13.71 20.27
C LYS A 293 -2.42 -14.96 20.38
N ILE A 294 -1.17 -14.79 20.75
CA ILE A 294 -0.22 -15.87 21.01
C ILE A 294 0.15 -15.79 22.48
N VAL A 295 0.04 -16.91 23.20
CA VAL A 295 0.36 -17.01 24.62
C VAL A 295 1.31 -18.17 24.82
N GLU A 296 2.41 -17.92 25.52
CA GLU A 296 3.31 -18.96 26.02
C GLU A 296 2.82 -19.41 27.40
N ASN A 297 2.50 -20.68 27.55
CA ASN A 297 2.20 -21.31 28.82
C ASN A 297 3.45 -22.02 29.31
N ASP A 298 4.15 -21.42 30.27
CA ASP A 298 5.37 -21.96 30.84
C ASP A 298 5.04 -23.18 31.73
N LEU A 299 5.64 -24.32 31.43
CA LEU A 299 5.45 -25.59 32.14
C LEU A 299 6.60 -25.89 33.10
N GLY A 300 7.61 -25.04 33.18
CA GLY A 300 8.85 -25.32 33.88
C GLY A 300 9.82 -26.19 33.04
N ASN A 301 11.05 -26.36 33.51
CA ASN A 301 12.09 -27.11 32.83
C ASN A 301 12.35 -26.67 31.39
N ASN A 302 12.23 -25.37 31.14
CA ASN A 302 12.41 -24.75 29.80
C ASN A 302 11.42 -25.29 28.73
N LEU A 303 10.26 -25.80 29.13
CA LEU A 303 9.19 -26.25 28.23
C LEU A 303 8.02 -25.27 28.24
N VAL A 304 7.51 -24.96 27.05
CA VAL A 304 6.32 -24.11 26.88
C VAL A 304 5.29 -24.76 25.95
N ASP A 305 4.02 -24.55 26.24
CA ASP A 305 2.97 -24.74 25.25
C ASP A 305 2.66 -23.41 24.60
N LEU A 306 2.50 -23.42 23.28
CA LEU A 306 2.17 -22.23 22.50
C LEU A 306 0.69 -22.27 22.13
N ASP A 307 -0.11 -21.40 22.75
CA ASP A 307 -1.53 -21.25 22.44
C ASP A 307 -1.76 -20.10 21.47
N ILE A 308 -2.18 -20.43 20.25
CA ILE A 308 -2.50 -19.48 19.18
C ILE A 308 -4.02 -19.37 19.07
N THR A 309 -4.56 -18.26 19.52
CA THR A 309 -6.00 -17.97 19.39
C THR A 309 -6.22 -16.97 18.28
N VAL A 310 -7.03 -17.34 17.29
CA VAL A 310 -7.37 -16.47 16.16
C VAL A 310 -8.87 -16.14 16.22
N LYS A 311 -9.21 -14.90 15.78
CA LYS A 311 -10.58 -14.50 15.48
C LYS A 311 -10.67 -14.28 13.98
N GLU A 312 -11.42 -15.12 13.30
CA GLU A 312 -11.61 -15.04 11.84
C GLU A 312 -12.48 -13.83 11.48
N LYS A 313 -12.18 -13.21 10.34
CA LYS A 313 -13.02 -12.16 9.75
C LYS A 313 -13.65 -12.62 8.44
N GLN A 314 -14.51 -11.78 7.87
CA GLN A 314 -14.97 -11.99 6.51
C GLN A 314 -13.79 -11.80 5.54
N THR A 315 -13.56 -12.77 4.66
CA THR A 315 -12.41 -12.86 3.76
C THR A 315 -12.76 -12.49 2.32
N GLY A 316 -14.05 -12.50 2.01
CA GLY A 316 -14.61 -12.05 0.74
C GLY A 316 -14.65 -10.51 0.65
N SER A 317 -14.30 -9.97 -0.50
CA SER A 317 -14.40 -8.55 -0.80
C SER A 317 -14.94 -8.32 -2.20
N VAL A 318 -15.74 -7.28 -2.33
CA VAL A 318 -16.26 -6.77 -3.61
C VAL A 318 -15.63 -5.40 -3.84
N SER A 319 -15.09 -5.18 -5.02
CA SER A 319 -14.58 -3.89 -5.43
C SER A 319 -15.28 -3.42 -6.71
N ALA A 320 -15.56 -2.13 -6.79
CA ALA A 320 -16.06 -1.49 -8.00
C ALA A 320 -15.44 -0.10 -8.13
N GLY A 321 -15.08 0.27 -9.34
CA GLY A 321 -14.47 1.56 -9.63
C GLY A 321 -14.91 2.07 -11.00
N LEU A 322 -15.03 3.38 -11.10
CA LEU A 322 -15.27 4.08 -12.36
C LEU A 322 -14.15 5.10 -12.56
N SER A 323 -13.66 5.20 -13.78
CA SER A 323 -12.70 6.23 -14.15
C SER A 323 -13.01 6.77 -15.54
N ILE A 324 -12.60 8.01 -15.78
CA ILE A 324 -12.69 8.63 -17.09
C ILE A 324 -11.41 9.38 -17.39
N GLY A 325 -10.89 9.23 -18.59
CA GLY A 325 -9.64 9.88 -18.96
C GLY A 325 -9.45 10.04 -20.46
N SER A 326 -8.49 10.89 -20.81
CA SER A 326 -8.18 11.19 -22.21
C SER A 326 -7.59 9.98 -22.97
N ILE A 327 -7.02 9.01 -22.28
CA ILE A 327 -6.32 7.85 -22.87
C ILE A 327 -7.27 6.67 -22.99
N ASP A 328 -7.91 6.28 -21.89
CA ASP A 328 -8.73 5.06 -21.83
C ASP A 328 -10.22 5.32 -22.07
N GLY A 329 -10.62 6.60 -22.19
CA GLY A 329 -12.05 6.98 -22.25
C GLY A 329 -12.76 6.72 -20.92
N LEU A 330 -13.97 6.23 -20.97
CA LEU A 330 -14.72 5.75 -19.82
C LEU A 330 -14.25 4.34 -19.49
N ALA A 331 -13.83 4.11 -18.26
CA ALA A 331 -13.41 2.80 -17.79
C ALA A 331 -14.15 2.41 -16.51
N ALA A 332 -14.45 1.13 -16.38
CA ALA A 332 -15.07 0.54 -15.21
C ALA A 332 -14.33 -0.73 -14.81
N VAL A 333 -14.17 -0.92 -13.50
CA VAL A 333 -13.58 -2.11 -12.90
C VAL A 333 -14.56 -2.70 -11.90
N ALA A 334 -14.76 -4.00 -11.95
CA ALA A 334 -15.50 -4.75 -10.95
C ALA A 334 -14.68 -5.99 -10.55
N GLY A 335 -14.52 -6.22 -9.27
CA GLY A 335 -13.72 -7.33 -8.75
C GLY A 335 -14.40 -8.04 -7.59
N LEU A 336 -14.28 -9.35 -7.58
CA LEU A 336 -14.63 -10.22 -6.47
C LEU A 336 -13.35 -10.92 -6.04
N LYS A 337 -13.03 -10.90 -4.74
CA LYS A 337 -11.87 -11.58 -4.20
C LYS A 337 -12.23 -12.29 -2.91
N GLU A 338 -11.88 -13.56 -2.83
CA GLU A 338 -11.94 -14.37 -1.62
C GLU A 338 -10.50 -14.78 -1.25
N ASN A 339 -10.05 -14.44 -0.03
CA ASN A 339 -8.67 -14.70 0.39
C ASN A 339 -8.50 -16.06 1.09
N ASN A 340 -9.59 -16.72 1.44
CA ASN A 340 -9.57 -18.00 2.15
C ASN A 340 -10.61 -18.97 1.58
N PHE A 341 -10.51 -19.25 0.29
CA PHE A 341 -11.47 -20.06 -0.44
C PHE A 341 -11.60 -21.46 0.17
N TYR A 342 -12.81 -21.79 0.63
CA TYR A 342 -13.12 -23.02 1.40
C TYR A 342 -12.20 -23.29 2.61
N GLY A 343 -11.66 -22.24 3.24
CA GLY A 343 -10.80 -22.41 4.41
C GLY A 343 -9.38 -22.90 4.13
N THR A 344 -8.98 -22.97 2.86
CA THR A 344 -7.70 -23.55 2.41
C THR A 344 -6.54 -22.55 2.39
N GLY A 345 -6.79 -21.29 2.73
CA GLY A 345 -5.79 -20.20 2.61
C GLY A 345 -5.47 -19.82 1.16
N ARG A 346 -6.16 -20.37 0.18
CA ARG A 346 -6.04 -20.00 -1.23
C ARG A 346 -6.86 -18.76 -1.52
N SER A 347 -6.32 -17.86 -2.32
CA SER A 347 -7.11 -16.74 -2.83
C SER A 347 -7.71 -17.08 -4.20
N VAL A 348 -8.96 -16.64 -4.41
CA VAL A 348 -9.62 -16.66 -5.72
C VAL A 348 -10.06 -15.24 -6.05
N GLU A 349 -9.74 -14.78 -7.24
CA GLU A 349 -10.06 -13.44 -7.71
C GLU A 349 -10.68 -13.49 -9.09
N ALA A 350 -11.84 -12.83 -9.25
CA ALA A 350 -12.48 -12.58 -10.53
C ALA A 350 -12.50 -11.07 -10.77
N LEU A 351 -11.96 -10.62 -11.90
CA LEU A 351 -11.83 -9.22 -12.26
C LEU A 351 -12.40 -8.96 -13.65
N ILE A 352 -13.21 -7.92 -13.77
CA ILE A 352 -13.68 -7.34 -15.02
C ILE A 352 -13.14 -5.91 -15.09
N ASN A 353 -12.43 -5.61 -16.16
CA ASN A 353 -11.93 -4.27 -16.44
C ASN A 353 -12.34 -3.90 -17.88
N THR A 354 -13.13 -2.84 -18.03
CA THR A 354 -13.61 -2.39 -19.33
C THR A 354 -13.29 -0.92 -19.52
N SER A 355 -12.87 -0.57 -20.74
CA SER A 355 -12.67 0.80 -21.21
C SER A 355 -13.12 0.94 -22.66
N ASP A 356 -13.02 2.15 -23.22
CA ASP A 356 -13.38 2.39 -24.63
C ASP A 356 -12.55 1.54 -25.62
N ASN A 357 -11.32 1.20 -25.24
CA ASN A 357 -10.38 0.51 -26.13
C ASN A 357 -9.99 -0.89 -25.66
N LYS A 358 -10.48 -1.33 -24.48
CA LYS A 358 -10.08 -2.62 -23.90
C LYS A 358 -11.17 -3.18 -23.00
N GLN A 359 -11.44 -4.49 -23.15
CA GLN A 359 -12.22 -5.27 -22.20
C GLN A 359 -11.37 -6.45 -21.72
N GLN A 360 -11.35 -6.69 -20.43
CA GLN A 360 -10.54 -7.75 -19.82
C GLN A 360 -11.34 -8.48 -18.75
N TYR A 361 -11.32 -9.79 -18.81
CA TYR A 361 -11.92 -10.72 -17.86
C TYR A 361 -10.83 -11.62 -17.33
N THR A 362 -10.61 -11.61 -16.02
CA THR A 362 -9.56 -12.41 -15.38
C THR A 362 -10.15 -13.25 -14.26
N LEU A 363 -9.83 -14.52 -14.25
CA LEU A 363 -10.03 -15.42 -13.12
C LEU A 363 -8.66 -15.94 -12.70
N LYS A 364 -8.30 -15.68 -11.44
CA LYS A 364 -6.99 -16.08 -10.88
C LYS A 364 -7.17 -16.76 -9.54
N THR A 365 -6.44 -17.83 -9.31
CA THR A 365 -6.29 -18.45 -7.98
C THR A 365 -4.82 -18.50 -7.61
N THR A 366 -4.51 -18.26 -6.33
CA THR A 366 -3.15 -18.32 -5.82
C THR A 366 -3.12 -19.16 -4.54
N ASP A 367 -2.25 -20.17 -4.53
CA ASP A 367 -1.91 -20.96 -3.35
C ASP A 367 -0.58 -20.45 -2.80
N ARG A 368 -0.62 -19.86 -1.62
CA ARG A 368 0.57 -19.38 -0.92
C ARG A 368 1.26 -20.53 -0.21
N LEU A 369 2.58 -20.43 -0.05
CA LEU A 369 3.40 -21.44 0.61
C LEU A 369 3.09 -22.85 0.10
N PHE A 370 3.13 -23.04 -1.22
CA PHE A 370 2.80 -24.29 -1.87
C PHE A 370 3.68 -25.43 -1.35
N TYR A 371 3.08 -26.48 -0.79
CA TYR A 371 3.77 -27.56 -0.10
C TYR A 371 4.75 -27.07 0.97
N GLU A 372 4.33 -26.07 1.80
CA GLU A 372 5.13 -25.53 2.92
C GLU A 372 6.46 -24.88 2.51
N ASN A 373 6.66 -24.63 1.22
CA ASN A 373 7.78 -23.85 0.73
C ASN A 373 7.38 -22.38 0.58
N ASP A 374 8.34 -21.48 0.71
CA ASP A 374 8.14 -20.03 0.50
C ASP A 374 7.93 -19.69 -1.00
N VAL A 375 7.06 -20.46 -1.67
CA VAL A 375 6.72 -20.34 -3.07
C VAL A 375 5.21 -20.22 -3.23
N ASP A 376 4.75 -19.15 -3.83
CA ASP A 376 3.36 -18.98 -4.22
C ASP A 376 3.14 -19.55 -5.62
N VAL A 377 2.09 -20.35 -5.81
CA VAL A 377 1.70 -20.89 -7.11
C VAL A 377 0.38 -20.27 -7.53
N SER A 378 0.31 -19.77 -8.75
CA SER A 378 -0.90 -19.16 -9.30
C SER A 378 -1.36 -19.87 -10.57
N TYR A 379 -2.67 -19.88 -10.79
CA TYR A 379 -3.31 -20.31 -12.03
C TYR A 379 -4.23 -19.19 -12.50
N GLN A 380 -4.24 -18.93 -13.80
CA GLN A 380 -5.04 -17.84 -14.36
C GLN A 380 -5.72 -18.24 -15.66
N ILE A 381 -6.92 -17.68 -15.86
CA ILE A 381 -7.61 -17.64 -17.14
C ILE A 381 -7.88 -16.16 -17.41
N ASN A 382 -7.48 -15.68 -18.55
CA ASN A 382 -7.64 -14.28 -18.92
C ASN A 382 -8.16 -14.19 -20.37
N TYR A 383 -9.16 -13.31 -20.58
CA TYR A 383 -9.67 -12.98 -21.90
C TYR A 383 -9.61 -11.45 -22.06
N VAL A 384 -8.99 -11.00 -23.14
CA VAL A 384 -8.78 -9.59 -23.44
C VAL A 384 -9.22 -9.30 -24.85
N GLU A 385 -10.14 -8.37 -25.02
CA GLU A 385 -10.49 -7.73 -26.30
C GLU A 385 -9.81 -6.36 -26.35
N GLN A 386 -9.11 -6.03 -27.41
CA GLN A 386 -8.40 -4.77 -27.53
C GLN A 386 -8.59 -4.15 -28.93
N ASP A 387 -8.99 -2.88 -28.96
CA ASP A 387 -9.25 -2.13 -30.18
C ASP A 387 -8.01 -1.33 -30.61
N PHE A 388 -7.36 -1.77 -31.67
CA PHE A 388 -6.28 -1.06 -32.37
C PHE A 388 -6.76 -0.46 -33.70
N SER A 389 -8.06 -0.38 -33.96
CA SER A 389 -8.63 0.06 -35.23
C SER A 389 -8.15 1.46 -35.66
N LYS A 390 -8.01 2.38 -34.72
CA LYS A 390 -7.55 3.76 -34.96
C LYS A 390 -6.03 3.83 -35.22
N ALA A 391 -5.24 3.05 -34.49
CA ALA A 391 -3.77 3.10 -34.60
C ALA A 391 -3.24 2.24 -35.75
N SER A 392 -3.75 1.03 -35.93
CA SER A 392 -3.17 0.00 -36.80
C SER A 392 -4.19 -0.81 -37.60
N SER A 393 -5.49 -0.45 -37.56
CA SER A 393 -6.60 -0.99 -38.37
C SER A 393 -6.92 -2.47 -38.10
N TYR A 394 -6.84 -2.93 -36.84
CA TYR A 394 -7.27 -4.26 -36.42
C TYR A 394 -7.82 -4.25 -34.99
N ASN A 395 -8.56 -5.29 -34.64
CA ASN A 395 -8.93 -5.68 -33.29
C ASN A 395 -8.19 -6.96 -32.93
N LEU A 396 -7.90 -7.14 -31.64
CA LEU A 396 -7.18 -8.29 -31.11
C LEU A 396 -7.94 -8.88 -29.93
N ASP A 397 -8.32 -10.15 -30.06
CA ASP A 397 -8.86 -10.95 -28.97
C ASP A 397 -7.77 -11.92 -28.50
N THR A 398 -7.52 -11.93 -27.20
CA THR A 398 -6.51 -12.82 -26.60
C THR A 398 -7.14 -13.65 -25.50
N PHE A 399 -7.08 -14.97 -25.64
CA PHE A 399 -7.41 -15.91 -24.58
C PHE A 399 -6.13 -16.53 -24.02
N THR A 400 -5.96 -16.48 -22.70
CA THR A 400 -4.79 -16.96 -21.99
C THR A 400 -5.17 -17.96 -20.92
N VAL A 401 -4.49 -19.08 -20.86
CA VAL A 401 -4.48 -20.00 -19.71
C VAL A 401 -3.03 -20.10 -19.23
N GLY A 402 -2.80 -19.82 -17.97
CA GLY A 402 -1.45 -19.74 -17.43
C GLY A 402 -1.29 -20.27 -16.02
N THR A 403 -0.05 -20.60 -15.70
CA THR A 403 0.41 -20.95 -14.37
C THR A 403 1.69 -20.20 -14.05
N GLY A 404 1.84 -19.78 -12.81
CA GLY A 404 3.01 -19.05 -12.38
C GLY A 404 3.48 -19.46 -11.00
N ILE A 405 4.75 -19.26 -10.77
CA ILE A 405 5.37 -19.37 -9.45
C ILE A 405 5.98 -18.03 -9.07
N SER A 406 5.88 -17.66 -7.80
CA SER A 406 6.56 -16.45 -7.29
C SER A 406 7.15 -16.71 -5.90
N TYR A 407 8.31 -16.13 -5.64
CA TYR A 407 9.03 -16.28 -4.38
C TYR A 407 9.96 -15.10 -4.13
N LYS A 408 10.36 -14.93 -2.87
CA LYS A 408 11.38 -13.96 -2.48
C LYS A 408 12.76 -14.56 -2.70
N LEU A 409 13.54 -13.96 -3.59
CA LEU A 409 14.94 -14.36 -3.83
C LEU A 409 15.85 -13.82 -2.72
N TYR A 410 15.61 -12.58 -2.28
CA TYR A 410 16.23 -11.88 -1.15
C TYR A 410 15.21 -10.94 -0.50
N PRO A 411 15.48 -10.43 0.72
CA PRO A 411 14.67 -9.36 1.27
C PRO A 411 14.49 -8.23 0.25
N LYS A 412 13.22 -7.84 -0.05
CA LYS A 412 12.83 -6.82 -1.04
C LYS A 412 13.03 -7.20 -2.52
N ILE A 413 13.53 -8.39 -2.86
CA ILE A 413 13.63 -8.88 -4.24
C ILE A 413 12.66 -10.03 -4.43
N ASN A 414 11.65 -9.83 -5.27
CA ASN A 414 10.71 -10.86 -5.66
C ASN A 414 11.04 -11.35 -7.07
N HIS A 415 10.90 -12.65 -7.28
CA HIS A 415 11.03 -13.30 -8.56
C HIS A 415 9.73 -13.99 -8.93
N SER A 416 9.28 -13.86 -10.18
CA SER A 416 8.19 -14.67 -10.71
C SER A 416 8.57 -15.29 -12.06
N LEU A 417 8.05 -16.49 -12.27
CA LEU A 417 8.13 -17.20 -13.53
C LEU A 417 6.73 -17.66 -13.90
N ASP A 418 6.25 -17.21 -15.04
CA ASP A 418 4.90 -17.52 -15.54
C ASP A 418 5.00 -18.23 -16.90
N ILE A 419 4.17 -19.25 -17.11
CA ILE A 419 4.02 -19.98 -18.36
C ILE A 419 2.56 -19.85 -18.78
N ASP A 420 2.36 -19.24 -19.95
CA ASP A 420 1.05 -18.96 -20.51
C ASP A 420 0.87 -19.65 -21.87
N TYR A 421 -0.30 -20.19 -22.10
CA TYR A 421 -0.78 -20.63 -23.41
C TYR A 421 -1.74 -19.56 -23.94
N ASN A 422 -1.37 -18.93 -25.04
CA ASN A 422 -2.12 -17.83 -25.64
C ASN A 422 -2.75 -18.23 -26.97
N ILE A 423 -4.00 -17.82 -27.17
CA ILE A 423 -4.69 -17.82 -28.46
C ILE A 423 -5.02 -16.37 -28.78
N LYS A 424 -4.40 -15.81 -29.81
CA LYS A 424 -4.61 -14.45 -30.32
C LYS A 424 -5.40 -14.51 -31.62
N ASP A 425 -6.51 -13.78 -31.74
CA ASP A 425 -7.31 -13.64 -32.97
C ASP A 425 -7.25 -12.21 -33.50
N TYR A 426 -6.66 -12.06 -34.69
CA TYR A 426 -6.47 -10.76 -35.33
C TYR A 426 -7.57 -10.51 -36.38
N GLN A 427 -8.40 -9.52 -36.14
CA GLN A 427 -9.54 -9.14 -36.98
C GLN A 427 -9.27 -7.78 -37.65
N ILE A 428 -9.09 -7.78 -38.96
CA ILE A 428 -8.79 -6.56 -39.73
C ILE A 428 -10.05 -5.70 -39.83
N THR A 429 -9.96 -4.46 -39.34
CA THR A 429 -11.07 -3.49 -39.41
C THR A 429 -11.06 -2.64 -40.68
N ASN A 430 -9.87 -2.42 -41.28
CA ASN A 430 -9.73 -1.67 -42.54
C ASN A 430 -8.63 -2.29 -43.42
N GLN A 431 -9.03 -3.04 -44.46
CA GLN A 431 -8.15 -3.71 -45.39
C GLN A 431 -7.19 -2.77 -46.16
N SER A 432 -7.62 -1.55 -46.48
CA SER A 432 -6.80 -0.61 -47.25
C SER A 432 -5.68 0.01 -46.41
N LYS A 433 -5.91 0.20 -45.11
CA LYS A 433 -4.98 0.84 -44.17
C LYS A 433 -4.12 -0.14 -43.40
N ALA A 434 -4.60 -1.37 -43.15
CA ALA A 434 -3.85 -2.37 -42.38
C ALA A 434 -2.49 -2.65 -43.02
N SER A 435 -1.45 -2.75 -42.18
CA SER A 435 -0.08 -3.10 -42.60
C SER A 435 -0.01 -4.52 -43.18
N THR A 436 1.02 -4.80 -43.95
CA THR A 436 1.21 -6.13 -44.53
C THR A 436 1.36 -7.21 -43.49
N ASN A 437 2.06 -6.89 -42.37
CA ASN A 437 2.25 -7.82 -41.28
C ASN A 437 0.92 -8.21 -40.61
N ILE A 438 0.06 -7.24 -40.31
CA ILE A 438 -1.28 -7.50 -39.76
C ILE A 438 -2.13 -8.34 -40.71
N LYS A 439 -2.07 -8.07 -42.03
CA LYS A 439 -2.78 -8.88 -43.03
C LYS A 439 -2.32 -10.32 -43.05
N ASN A 440 -1.02 -10.54 -42.93
CA ASN A 440 -0.45 -11.89 -42.94
C ASN A 440 -0.75 -12.68 -41.65
N SER A 441 -1.04 -11.96 -40.55
CA SER A 441 -1.32 -12.57 -39.25
C SER A 441 -2.82 -12.62 -38.93
N SER A 442 -3.69 -12.22 -39.87
CA SER A 442 -5.14 -12.28 -39.71
C SER A 442 -5.61 -13.70 -39.38
N GLY A 443 -6.52 -13.80 -38.40
CA GLY A 443 -7.02 -15.06 -37.87
C GLY A 443 -6.31 -15.50 -36.58
N GLN A 444 -6.45 -16.75 -36.22
CA GLN A 444 -5.95 -17.30 -34.96
C GLN A 444 -4.47 -17.61 -34.96
N ASN A 445 -3.76 -17.11 -33.99
CA ASN A 445 -2.35 -17.40 -33.72
C ASN A 445 -2.23 -17.99 -32.31
N VAL A 446 -1.49 -19.08 -32.20
CA VAL A 446 -1.29 -19.81 -30.95
C VAL A 446 0.16 -19.73 -30.55
N SER A 447 0.43 -19.47 -29.27
CA SER A 447 1.79 -19.39 -28.74
C SER A 447 1.89 -19.86 -27.30
N PHE A 448 3.10 -20.28 -26.91
CA PHE A 448 3.48 -20.43 -25.51
C PHE A 448 4.39 -19.27 -25.13
N VAL A 449 4.11 -18.67 -24.00
CA VAL A 449 4.85 -17.52 -23.48
C VAL A 449 5.45 -17.87 -22.13
N LEU A 450 6.75 -17.69 -22.00
CA LEU A 450 7.48 -17.78 -20.74
C LEU A 450 7.84 -16.36 -20.29
N SER A 451 7.34 -15.96 -19.15
CA SER A 451 7.64 -14.64 -18.55
C SER A 451 8.45 -14.81 -17.27
N ASN A 452 9.59 -14.12 -17.22
CA ASN A 452 10.50 -14.11 -16.09
C ASN A 452 10.63 -12.68 -15.57
N ASN A 453 10.24 -12.42 -14.31
CA ASN A 453 10.21 -11.09 -13.75
C ASN A 453 11.01 -11.03 -12.44
N LEU A 454 11.90 -10.05 -12.34
CA LEU A 454 12.61 -9.67 -11.12
C LEU A 454 12.13 -8.28 -10.71
N PHE A 455 11.76 -8.13 -9.45
CA PHE A 455 11.20 -6.90 -8.93
C PHE A 455 11.84 -6.56 -7.57
N TYR A 456 12.49 -5.40 -7.50
CA TYR A 456 13.01 -4.81 -6.27
C TYR A 456 12.29 -3.50 -5.99
N SER A 457 11.78 -3.32 -4.76
CA SER A 457 11.14 -2.07 -4.37
C SER A 457 11.42 -1.72 -2.92
N THR A 458 11.77 -0.45 -2.72
CA THR A 458 11.83 0.22 -1.42
C THR A 458 10.80 1.35 -1.32
N LEU A 459 9.88 1.44 -2.29
CA LEU A 459 8.82 2.45 -2.28
C LEU A 459 7.88 2.22 -1.11
N GLY A 460 7.60 3.28 -0.34
CA GLY A 460 6.59 3.21 0.71
C GLY A 460 5.16 3.13 0.16
N TYR A 461 4.30 2.43 0.89
CA TYR A 461 2.87 2.35 0.55
C TYR A 461 2.15 3.67 0.84
N GLY A 462 1.22 4.09 -0.02
CA GLY A 462 0.37 5.25 0.16
C GLY A 462 -0.08 5.89 -1.15
N PHE A 463 -1.01 6.83 -1.07
CA PHE A 463 -1.53 7.56 -2.22
C PHE A 463 -0.49 8.47 -2.90
N LEU A 464 0.44 9.01 -2.12
CA LEU A 464 1.53 9.83 -2.64
C LEU A 464 2.77 8.97 -2.85
N PRO A 465 3.53 9.19 -3.93
CA PRO A 465 4.87 8.63 -4.06
C PRO A 465 5.69 9.03 -2.84
N ARG A 466 6.26 8.05 -2.16
CA ARG A 466 7.19 8.25 -1.05
C ARG A 466 8.60 8.00 -1.53
N ASP A 467 9.57 8.40 -0.70
CA ASP A 467 10.97 8.11 -0.96
C ASP A 467 11.20 6.63 -1.25
N GLY A 468 12.05 6.36 -2.22
CA GLY A 468 12.42 4.98 -2.52
C GLY A 468 12.70 4.74 -3.99
N ASN A 469 13.08 3.51 -4.26
CA ASN A 469 13.47 3.02 -5.56
C ASN A 469 12.60 1.83 -5.96
N LEU A 470 12.38 1.71 -7.28
CA LEU A 470 11.83 0.52 -7.90
C LEU A 470 12.72 0.15 -9.08
N VAL A 471 13.15 -1.09 -9.12
CA VAL A 471 13.86 -1.68 -10.25
C VAL A 471 13.09 -2.94 -10.65
N SER A 472 12.65 -3.01 -11.88
CA SER A 472 12.07 -4.23 -12.44
C SER A 472 12.77 -4.63 -13.72
N TYR A 473 13.01 -5.92 -13.86
CA TYR A 473 13.45 -6.55 -15.10
C TYR A 473 12.43 -7.60 -15.50
N SER A 474 11.91 -7.49 -16.72
CA SER A 474 10.99 -8.46 -17.30
C SER A 474 11.59 -9.02 -18.57
N ASN A 475 11.67 -10.33 -18.66
CA ASN A 475 12.07 -11.08 -19.85
C ASN A 475 10.89 -11.95 -20.27
N VAL A 476 10.43 -11.76 -21.49
CA VAL A 476 9.31 -12.51 -22.08
C VAL A 476 9.82 -13.25 -23.32
N ILE A 477 9.60 -14.55 -23.36
CA ILE A 477 9.96 -15.42 -24.48
C ILE A 477 8.67 -16.01 -25.03
N GLU A 478 8.29 -15.61 -26.23
CA GLU A 478 7.22 -16.27 -26.99
C GLU A 478 7.83 -17.29 -27.92
N THR A 479 7.35 -18.53 -27.83
CA THR A 479 7.88 -19.63 -28.66
C THR A 479 7.37 -19.52 -30.10
N PRO A 480 8.22 -19.74 -31.11
CA PRO A 480 7.77 -19.88 -32.48
C PRO A 480 6.84 -21.09 -32.63
N THR A 481 5.75 -20.92 -33.33
CA THR A 481 4.81 -21.98 -33.72
C THR A 481 4.52 -21.89 -35.23
N SER A 482 3.62 -22.71 -35.74
CA SER A 482 3.18 -22.59 -37.15
C SER A 482 2.43 -21.29 -37.42
N SER A 483 1.88 -20.65 -36.37
CA SER A 483 1.08 -19.43 -36.43
C SER A 483 1.72 -18.22 -35.73
N SER A 484 2.77 -18.41 -34.92
CA SER A 484 3.49 -17.32 -34.24
C SER A 484 4.95 -17.31 -34.63
N ASN A 485 5.50 -16.11 -34.81
CA ASN A 485 6.89 -15.90 -35.19
C ASN A 485 7.88 -16.11 -34.04
N GLY A 486 7.41 -16.03 -32.81
CA GLY A 486 8.22 -16.08 -31.60
C GLY A 486 9.19 -14.91 -31.45
N TYR A 487 9.42 -14.51 -30.21
CA TYR A 487 10.34 -13.41 -29.88
C TYR A 487 10.92 -13.54 -28.48
N VAL A 488 11.98 -12.77 -28.24
CA VAL A 488 12.49 -12.47 -26.90
C VAL A 488 12.36 -10.98 -26.66
N LYS A 489 11.63 -10.60 -25.61
CA LYS A 489 11.38 -9.22 -25.21
C LYS A 489 11.97 -8.96 -23.83
N ASN A 490 12.81 -7.94 -23.71
CA ASN A 490 13.42 -7.52 -22.46
C ASN A 490 12.96 -6.12 -22.10
N ILE A 491 12.58 -5.90 -20.84
CA ILE A 491 12.15 -4.61 -20.33
C ILE A 491 12.84 -4.36 -19.00
N ILE A 492 13.49 -3.22 -18.86
CA ILE A 492 14.02 -2.70 -17.60
C ILE A 492 13.23 -1.44 -17.27
N THR A 493 12.68 -1.38 -16.06
CA THR A 493 12.03 -0.17 -15.54
C THR A 493 12.74 0.26 -14.26
N LEU A 494 13.14 1.52 -14.23
CA LEU A 494 13.79 2.16 -13.10
C LEU A 494 12.92 3.32 -12.65
N LYS A 495 12.56 3.36 -11.37
CA LYS A 495 11.85 4.49 -10.77
C LYS A 495 12.58 4.90 -9.49
N ASN A 496 12.84 6.19 -9.36
CA ASN A 496 13.36 6.79 -8.14
C ASN A 496 12.45 7.95 -7.74
N PHE A 497 12.06 7.97 -6.48
CA PHE A 497 11.33 9.07 -5.87
C PHE A 497 12.12 9.58 -4.68
N ASN A 498 12.30 10.89 -4.59
CA ASN A 498 12.99 11.55 -3.50
C ASN A 498 12.13 12.70 -2.98
N LYS A 499 11.71 12.61 -1.72
CA LYS A 499 10.87 13.60 -1.06
C LYS A 499 11.71 14.46 -0.14
N VAL A 500 11.81 15.75 -0.43
CA VAL A 500 12.47 16.74 0.40
C VAL A 500 11.42 17.77 0.85
N ASN A 501 11.02 17.70 2.11
CA ASN A 501 9.93 18.50 2.67
C ASN A 501 8.61 18.32 1.88
N LYS A 502 8.13 19.41 1.23
CA LYS A 502 6.91 19.45 0.41
C LYS A 502 7.14 19.07 -1.06
N ASN A 503 8.41 18.91 -1.44
CA ASN A 503 8.80 18.69 -2.84
C ASN A 503 9.07 17.20 -3.08
N ILE A 504 8.66 16.72 -4.24
CA ILE A 504 8.89 15.35 -4.69
C ILE A 504 9.58 15.44 -6.05
N TYR A 505 10.76 14.87 -6.13
CA TYR A 505 11.53 14.69 -7.36
C TYR A 505 11.37 13.26 -7.81
N SER A 506 11.07 13.02 -9.07
CA SER A 506 11.07 11.65 -9.59
C SER A 506 11.73 11.53 -10.94
N ILE A 507 12.42 10.41 -11.12
CA ILE A 507 12.99 9.97 -12.38
C ILE A 507 12.42 8.59 -12.65
N GLN A 508 11.82 8.40 -13.83
CA GLN A 508 11.31 7.12 -14.28
C GLN A 508 11.87 6.83 -15.66
N THR A 509 12.56 5.71 -15.81
CA THR A 509 13.14 5.28 -17.08
C THR A 509 12.69 3.89 -17.44
N LYS A 510 12.28 3.67 -18.67
CA LYS A 510 11.96 2.36 -19.23
C LYS A 510 12.83 2.12 -20.45
N ILE A 511 13.52 0.99 -20.45
CA ILE A 511 14.37 0.55 -21.56
C ILE A 511 13.80 -0.79 -22.05
N GLY A 512 13.59 -0.92 -23.33
CA GLY A 512 13.02 -2.12 -23.92
C GLY A 512 13.72 -2.54 -25.19
N ASN A 513 13.83 -3.84 -25.39
CA ASN A 513 14.31 -4.45 -26.62
C ASN A 513 13.49 -5.72 -26.92
N ILE A 514 13.12 -5.91 -28.18
CA ILE A 514 12.45 -7.12 -28.65
C ILE A 514 13.14 -7.63 -29.91
N ILE A 515 13.40 -8.95 -29.95
CA ILE A 515 14.12 -9.62 -31.03
C ILE A 515 13.30 -10.83 -31.50
N SER A 516 13.06 -10.94 -32.80
CA SER A 516 12.40 -12.09 -33.41
C SER A 516 13.30 -13.33 -33.38
N LEU A 517 12.74 -14.50 -33.10
CA LEU A 517 13.47 -15.77 -33.04
C LEU A 517 13.64 -16.43 -34.42
N ASN A 518 12.78 -16.12 -35.36
CA ASN A 518 12.81 -16.74 -36.72
C ASN A 518 13.03 -15.73 -37.86
N ASN A 519 13.55 -14.53 -37.55
CA ASN A 519 13.80 -13.44 -38.49
C ASN A 519 12.58 -12.85 -39.22
N ASN A 520 11.36 -13.23 -38.84
CA ASN A 520 10.14 -12.62 -39.34
C ASN A 520 9.81 -11.33 -38.56
N ASP A 521 8.93 -10.51 -39.11
CA ASP A 521 8.50 -9.31 -38.46
C ASP A 521 7.64 -9.64 -37.22
N ILE A 522 7.89 -8.93 -36.12
CA ILE A 522 7.11 -8.98 -34.89
C ILE A 522 5.84 -8.14 -35.09
N LEU A 523 4.75 -8.58 -34.52
CA LEU A 523 3.47 -7.88 -34.62
C LEU A 523 3.45 -6.58 -33.80
N THR A 524 2.60 -5.65 -34.21
CA THR A 524 2.55 -4.29 -33.61
C THR A 524 2.16 -4.33 -32.14
N ASP A 525 1.27 -5.24 -31.73
CA ASP A 525 0.83 -5.42 -30.35
C ASP A 525 1.95 -5.93 -29.42
N ASP A 526 2.88 -6.71 -29.96
CA ASP A 526 4.04 -7.22 -29.21
C ASP A 526 5.19 -6.20 -29.13
N LYS A 527 5.29 -5.26 -30.08
CA LYS A 527 6.31 -4.21 -30.12
C LYS A 527 6.09 -3.15 -29.04
N PHE A 528 7.06 -2.26 -28.90
CA PHE A 528 6.93 -1.09 -28.02
C PHE A 528 6.16 0.03 -28.71
N SER A 529 5.46 0.81 -27.89
CA SER A 529 4.77 2.02 -28.31
C SER A 529 5.23 3.23 -27.50
N LEU A 530 5.10 4.41 -28.09
CA LEU A 530 5.51 5.69 -27.48
C LEU A 530 4.37 6.72 -27.63
N GLY A 531 4.15 7.50 -26.57
CA GLY A 531 3.08 8.50 -26.45
C GLY A 531 2.23 8.28 -25.19
N GLY A 532 1.16 9.04 -25.05
CA GLY A 532 0.22 8.94 -23.95
C GLY A 532 0.88 9.09 -22.57
N ARG A 533 0.82 8.06 -21.76
CA ARG A 533 1.34 8.06 -20.38
C ARG A 533 2.86 8.13 -20.29
N TRP A 534 3.57 7.59 -21.27
CA TRP A 534 5.02 7.54 -21.27
C TRP A 534 5.68 8.78 -21.89
N LEU A 535 5.00 9.45 -22.82
CA LEU A 535 5.47 10.67 -23.42
C LEU A 535 4.29 11.65 -23.52
N ARG A 536 4.11 12.46 -22.49
CA ARG A 536 3.00 13.44 -22.40
C ARG A 536 3.16 14.52 -23.47
N GLY A 537 2.05 14.99 -24.02
CA GLY A 537 2.05 15.89 -25.18
C GLY A 537 1.85 15.19 -26.52
N PHE A 538 1.97 13.86 -26.55
CA PHE A 538 1.68 13.00 -27.69
C PHE A 538 0.50 12.08 -27.40
N ASP A 539 -0.26 11.73 -28.42
CA ASP A 539 -1.36 10.76 -28.28
C ASP A 539 -0.83 9.35 -27.98
N SER A 540 -1.69 8.44 -27.53
CA SER A 540 -1.35 7.02 -27.47
C SER A 540 -1.01 6.53 -28.88
N PHE A 541 0.11 5.84 -29.04
CA PHE A 541 0.67 5.47 -30.36
C PHE A 541 0.95 6.69 -31.27
N GLY A 542 1.10 7.87 -30.67
CA GLY A 542 1.26 9.12 -31.39
C GLY A 542 2.66 9.35 -31.93
N ALA A 543 3.68 8.84 -31.25
CA ALA A 543 5.09 9.02 -31.61
C ALA A 543 5.76 7.72 -32.02
N GLY A 544 6.58 7.74 -33.07
CA GLY A 544 7.38 6.61 -33.51
C GLY A 544 7.08 6.11 -34.92
N PRO A 545 7.64 4.96 -35.31
CA PRO A 545 7.65 4.45 -36.68
C PRO A 545 6.25 4.19 -37.26
N ARG A 546 6.08 4.55 -38.54
CA ARG A 546 4.87 4.32 -39.34
C ARG A 546 5.21 3.73 -40.68
N ASP A 547 4.30 2.91 -41.22
CA ASP A 547 4.44 2.38 -42.57
C ASP A 547 4.10 3.40 -43.67
N SER A 548 4.23 2.99 -44.94
CA SER A 548 3.91 3.84 -46.11
C SER A 548 2.45 4.28 -46.18
N ARG A 549 1.57 3.71 -45.39
CA ARG A 549 0.14 4.05 -45.29
C ARG A 549 -0.18 4.88 -44.04
N SER A 550 0.87 5.38 -43.35
CA SER A 550 0.77 6.11 -42.10
C SER A 550 0.19 5.30 -40.92
N SER A 551 0.10 3.96 -41.05
CA SER A 551 -0.29 3.09 -39.92
C SER A 551 0.85 2.99 -38.91
N TYR A 552 0.54 3.03 -37.65
CA TYR A 552 1.50 2.83 -36.57
C TYR A 552 2.00 1.38 -36.56
N ILE A 553 3.29 1.19 -36.50
CA ILE A 553 3.91 -0.16 -36.53
C ILE A 553 4.72 -0.48 -35.27
N GLY A 554 4.87 0.48 -34.33
CA GLY A 554 5.67 0.29 -33.13
C GLY A 554 7.18 0.24 -33.41
N GLY A 555 7.95 -0.02 -32.36
CA GLY A 555 9.41 -0.16 -32.46
C GLY A 555 9.93 -1.38 -31.72
N ASN A 556 11.08 -1.88 -32.16
CA ASN A 556 11.77 -3.00 -31.53
C ASN A 556 12.57 -2.55 -30.30
N ASN A 557 12.93 -1.30 -30.23
CA ASN A 557 13.71 -0.76 -29.13
C ASN A 557 13.06 0.52 -28.60
N LEU A 558 13.07 0.65 -27.28
CA LEU A 558 12.49 1.78 -26.57
C LEU A 558 13.46 2.28 -25.51
N ILE A 559 13.63 3.59 -25.44
CA ILE A 559 14.16 4.29 -24.28
C ILE A 559 13.22 5.44 -23.99
N VAL A 560 12.66 5.49 -22.81
CA VAL A 560 11.83 6.61 -22.38
C VAL A 560 12.18 7.00 -20.97
N THR A 561 12.33 8.30 -20.72
CA THR A 561 12.65 8.87 -19.41
C THR A 561 11.68 10.00 -19.11
N LYS A 562 11.11 9.95 -17.91
CA LYS A 562 10.22 10.99 -17.36
C LYS A 562 10.93 11.63 -16.16
N LEU A 563 11.03 12.94 -16.19
CA LEU A 563 11.54 13.77 -15.10
C LEU A 563 10.38 14.57 -14.56
N ASP A 564 10.02 14.39 -13.30
CA ASP A 564 8.95 15.13 -12.66
C ASP A 564 9.45 15.85 -11.40
N PHE A 565 9.07 17.10 -11.25
CA PHE A 565 9.11 17.83 -10.00
C PHE A 565 7.69 18.14 -9.56
N SER A 566 7.33 17.69 -8.38
CA SER A 566 5.99 17.90 -7.81
C SER A 566 6.10 18.57 -6.45
N ARG A 567 5.17 19.47 -6.14
CA ARG A 567 5.07 20.15 -4.85
C ARG A 567 3.66 20.02 -4.30
N ASN A 568 3.55 19.53 -3.07
CA ASN A 568 2.29 19.57 -2.35
C ASN A 568 2.02 21.00 -1.89
N ILE A 569 0.94 21.61 -2.39
CA ILE A 569 0.57 23.01 -2.09
C ILE A 569 -0.26 23.13 -0.81
N PHE A 570 -0.87 22.04 -0.34
CA PHE A 570 -1.63 22.03 0.90
C PHE A 570 -1.01 21.04 1.88
N ASP A 571 -0.19 21.56 2.79
CA ASP A 571 0.33 20.77 3.90
C ASP A 571 -0.82 20.30 4.79
N ASN A 572 -0.63 19.09 5.35
CA ASN A 572 -1.55 18.49 6.31
C ASN A 572 -3.00 18.33 5.82
N SER A 573 -3.21 18.39 4.49
CA SER A 573 -4.51 18.05 3.91
C SER A 573 -4.68 16.54 3.86
N GLU A 574 -5.84 16.04 4.30
CA GLU A 574 -6.25 14.65 4.09
C GLU A 574 -6.32 14.34 2.58
N PHE A 575 -6.59 15.37 1.78
CA PHE A 575 -6.70 15.30 0.32
C PHE A 575 -5.66 16.21 -0.33
N PRO A 576 -4.43 15.75 -0.52
CA PRO A 576 -3.34 16.57 -1.04
C PRO A 576 -3.56 17.02 -2.48
N VAL A 577 -3.06 18.21 -2.79
CA VAL A 577 -2.99 18.77 -4.15
C VAL A 577 -1.54 18.96 -4.54
N LEU A 578 -1.12 18.26 -5.58
CA LEU A 578 0.22 18.39 -6.15
C LEU A 578 0.20 19.26 -7.40
N LEU A 579 1.05 20.27 -7.44
CA LEU A 579 1.45 20.90 -8.67
C LEU A 579 2.70 20.19 -9.18
N ASN A 580 2.74 19.84 -10.45
CA ASN A 580 3.91 19.23 -11.06
C ASN A 580 4.33 19.95 -12.32
N VAL A 581 5.64 20.00 -12.55
CA VAL A 581 6.26 20.30 -13.84
C VAL A 581 7.07 19.09 -14.27
N PHE A 582 7.17 18.89 -15.56
CA PHE A 582 7.84 17.71 -16.08
C PHE A 582 8.58 17.96 -17.38
N ASN A 583 9.52 17.07 -17.67
CA ASN A 583 10.15 16.93 -18.96
C ASN A 583 10.27 15.43 -19.30
N ASP A 584 9.70 15.04 -20.43
CA ASP A 584 9.69 13.66 -20.92
C ASP A 584 10.57 13.56 -22.17
N TYR A 585 11.32 12.46 -22.26
CA TYR A 585 12.15 12.10 -23.41
C TYR A 585 11.82 10.69 -23.87
N GLY A 586 11.70 10.48 -25.16
CA GLY A 586 11.38 9.17 -25.71
C GLY A 586 12.07 8.92 -27.05
N LEU A 587 12.64 7.73 -27.18
CA LEU A 587 13.23 7.22 -28.40
C LEU A 587 12.65 5.85 -28.69
N LEU A 588 12.06 5.69 -29.86
CA LEU A 588 11.45 4.43 -30.30
C LEU A 588 11.91 4.15 -31.74
N TRP A 589 12.54 2.98 -31.96
CA TRP A 589 13.06 2.67 -33.28
C TRP A 589 12.92 1.18 -33.66
N GLU A 590 12.95 0.93 -34.96
CA GLU A 590 12.86 -0.37 -35.59
C GLU A 590 14.23 -0.87 -36.02
N ASN A 591 14.53 -2.16 -35.87
CA ASN A 591 15.82 -2.74 -36.29
C ASN A 591 15.90 -3.07 -37.79
N LYS A 592 14.75 -3.25 -38.46
CA LYS A 592 14.70 -3.61 -39.88
C LYS A 592 14.33 -2.43 -40.74
N THR A 593 15.08 -2.30 -41.82
CA THR A 593 14.99 -1.24 -42.81
C THR A 593 13.66 -1.17 -43.53
N LYS A 594 13.12 0.03 -43.57
CA LYS A 594 12.12 0.59 -44.48
C LYS A 594 10.65 0.58 -44.08
N PRO A 595 10.30 1.25 -43.03
CA PRO A 595 9.13 2.12 -43.10
C PRO A 595 9.56 3.46 -43.75
N THR A 596 8.68 4.07 -44.48
CA THR A 596 8.93 5.33 -45.21
C THR A 596 9.16 6.54 -44.29
N ASN A 597 8.81 6.42 -43.02
CA ASN A 597 8.98 7.43 -41.96
C ASN A 597 9.59 6.78 -40.71
N SER A 598 10.57 5.89 -40.89
CA SER A 598 11.35 5.36 -39.80
C SER A 598 12.52 6.27 -39.57
N ASP A 599 12.41 7.04 -38.58
CA ASP A 599 13.58 7.70 -38.05
C ASP A 599 13.84 7.21 -36.62
N ASN A 600 15.06 7.39 -36.20
CA ASN A 600 15.49 7.17 -34.83
C ASN A 600 15.49 8.51 -34.08
N SER A 601 14.53 9.39 -34.39
CA SER A 601 14.48 10.73 -33.81
C SER A 601 14.04 10.70 -32.35
N LEU A 602 14.76 11.45 -31.55
CA LEU A 602 14.38 11.70 -30.17
C LEU A 602 13.14 12.60 -30.14
N ARG A 603 12.12 12.18 -29.38
CA ARG A 603 10.99 13.04 -29.06
C ARG A 603 11.15 13.56 -27.64
N SER A 604 10.72 14.78 -27.41
CA SER A 604 10.66 15.33 -26.06
C SER A 604 9.46 16.24 -25.88
N SER A 605 9.05 16.37 -24.64
CA SER A 605 7.99 17.29 -24.25
C SER A 605 8.24 17.87 -22.87
N VAL A 606 7.72 19.06 -22.65
CA VAL A 606 7.72 19.75 -21.36
C VAL A 606 6.29 20.09 -20.99
N GLY A 607 6.00 20.18 -19.71
CA GLY A 607 4.66 20.53 -19.32
C GLY A 607 4.49 20.71 -17.82
N PHE A 608 3.25 20.95 -17.47
CA PHE A 608 2.83 21.08 -16.08
C PHE A 608 1.50 20.37 -15.85
N GLY A 609 1.17 20.14 -14.59
CA GLY A 609 -0.09 19.49 -14.23
C GLY A 609 -0.51 19.78 -12.79
N ILE A 610 -1.76 19.41 -12.52
CA ILE A 610 -2.37 19.47 -11.20
C ILE A 610 -2.91 18.07 -10.90
N ARG A 611 -2.59 17.55 -9.72
CA ARG A 611 -3.13 16.28 -9.21
C ARG A 611 -3.83 16.54 -7.90
N TYR A 612 -5.09 16.23 -7.83
CA TYR A 612 -5.89 16.30 -6.63
C TYR A 612 -6.32 14.91 -6.18
N TYR A 613 -5.93 14.52 -4.99
CA TYR A 613 -6.32 13.24 -4.39
C TYR A 613 -7.64 13.45 -3.64
N SER A 614 -8.76 13.23 -4.35
CA SER A 614 -10.10 13.46 -3.81
C SER A 614 -10.68 12.22 -3.12
N PRO A 615 -11.75 12.36 -2.32
CA PRO A 615 -12.45 11.20 -1.70
C PRO A 615 -13.02 10.20 -2.71
N ILE A 616 -13.33 10.64 -3.94
CA ILE A 616 -13.83 9.80 -5.03
C ILE A 616 -12.72 9.24 -5.93
N GLY A 617 -11.46 9.43 -5.52
CA GLY A 617 -10.28 9.03 -6.27
C GLY A 617 -9.47 10.22 -6.78
N PRO A 618 -8.30 9.93 -7.36
CA PRO A 618 -7.40 10.95 -7.85
C PRO A 618 -7.94 11.62 -9.13
N ILE A 619 -7.76 12.93 -9.21
CA ILE A 619 -8.09 13.76 -10.37
C ILE A 619 -6.80 14.38 -10.90
N GLY A 620 -6.49 14.17 -12.16
CA GLY A 620 -5.30 14.70 -12.83
C GLY A 620 -5.64 15.55 -14.05
N LEU A 621 -5.01 16.71 -14.15
CA LEU A 621 -5.02 17.58 -15.31
C LEU A 621 -3.56 17.84 -15.72
N THR A 622 -3.22 17.60 -16.98
CA THR A 622 -1.85 17.72 -17.46
C THR A 622 -1.82 18.40 -18.82
N TRP A 623 -0.97 19.38 -18.95
CA TRP A 623 -0.66 20.05 -20.22
C TRP A 623 0.77 19.72 -20.61
N GLY A 624 0.91 19.03 -21.76
CA GLY A 624 2.20 18.64 -22.33
C GLY A 624 2.40 19.29 -23.69
N PHE A 625 3.57 19.88 -23.88
CA PHE A 625 3.94 20.59 -25.10
C PHE A 625 5.14 19.88 -25.73
N PRO A 626 4.97 19.28 -26.92
CA PRO A 626 6.11 18.73 -27.66
C PRO A 626 7.18 19.79 -27.92
N LEU A 627 8.44 19.46 -27.61
CA LEU A 627 9.61 20.26 -27.93
C LEU A 627 10.37 19.70 -29.12
N MET A 628 10.41 18.38 -29.24
CA MET A 628 11.04 17.67 -30.35
C MET A 628 10.02 16.64 -30.84
N ASP A 629 9.58 16.80 -32.07
CA ASP A 629 8.56 15.98 -32.73
C ASP A 629 8.83 15.91 -34.24
N GLU A 630 8.14 14.99 -34.91
CA GLU A 630 8.14 14.84 -36.36
C GLU A 630 6.76 15.20 -36.93
N ASP A 631 6.73 15.61 -38.19
CA ASP A 631 5.49 16.08 -38.85
C ASP A 631 4.36 15.06 -38.86
N TYR A 632 4.70 13.77 -38.78
CA TYR A 632 3.73 12.66 -38.76
C TYR A 632 3.32 12.24 -37.34
N ASP A 633 3.87 12.85 -36.29
CA ASP A 633 3.50 12.55 -34.93
C ASP A 633 2.10 13.11 -34.59
N ILE A 634 1.32 12.34 -33.85
CA ILE A 634 -0.01 12.77 -33.39
C ILE A 634 0.13 13.34 -31.99
N LYS A 635 -0.17 14.64 -31.87
CA LYS A 635 -0.04 15.41 -30.64
C LYS A 635 -1.33 15.40 -29.84
N ARG A 636 -1.22 15.33 -28.52
CA ARG A 636 -2.29 15.51 -27.55
C ARG A 636 -1.79 16.33 -26.38
N MET A 637 -1.99 17.65 -26.44
CA MET A 637 -1.42 18.58 -25.47
C MET A 637 -2.10 18.56 -24.11
N PHE A 638 -3.36 18.12 -24.03
CA PHE A 638 -4.12 18.06 -22.80
C PHE A 638 -4.54 16.63 -22.47
N LEU A 639 -4.22 16.21 -21.24
CA LEU A 639 -4.61 14.94 -20.66
C LEU A 639 -5.36 15.20 -19.37
N PHE A 640 -6.49 14.52 -19.18
CA PHE A 640 -7.20 14.48 -17.91
C PHE A 640 -7.47 13.04 -17.50
N SER A 641 -7.60 12.83 -16.19
CA SER A 641 -8.04 11.55 -15.62
C SER A 641 -8.79 11.79 -14.30
N VAL A 642 -9.80 10.99 -14.04
CA VAL A 642 -10.58 10.96 -12.79
C VAL A 642 -10.74 9.50 -12.38
N GLY A 643 -10.47 9.17 -11.12
CA GLY A 643 -10.60 7.82 -10.55
C GLY A 643 -9.37 6.93 -10.74
N ASN A 644 -8.57 7.15 -11.77
CA ASN A 644 -7.31 6.42 -12.00
C ASN A 644 -6.19 7.37 -12.40
N ILE A 645 -5.01 7.22 -11.77
CA ILE A 645 -3.80 7.93 -12.17
C ILE A 645 -2.73 6.90 -12.56
N ASP A 646 -2.94 6.19 -13.65
CA ASP A 646 -1.99 5.19 -14.17
C ASP A 646 -0.62 5.77 -14.61
N TRP A 647 -0.49 7.09 -14.70
CA TRP A 647 0.77 7.73 -15.06
C TRP A 647 1.74 7.93 -13.88
N LEU A 648 1.34 7.46 -12.69
CA LEU A 648 2.22 7.27 -11.54
C LEU A 648 2.75 5.82 -11.43
N ASN A 649 2.15 4.86 -12.12
CA ASN A 649 2.51 3.43 -12.09
C ASN A 649 3.49 3.04 -13.19
#